data_bc6f883aef6605ffbd577fbffe63b4af
#
_entry.id   bc6f883aef6605ffbd577fbffe63b4af
#
_cell.length_a   1.000
_cell.length_b   1.000
_cell.length_c   1.000
_cell.angle_alpha   90.00
_cell.angle_beta   90.00
_cell.angle_gamma   90.00
#
_symmetry.space_group_name_H-M   'P 1'
#
loop_
_entity.id
_entity.type
_entity.pdbx_description
1 polymer ?
#
loop_
_entity_poly.entity_id
_entity_poly.type
_entity_poly.pdbx_seq_one_letter_code
_entity_poly.pdbx_strand_id
1 'polypeptide(L)'
;MKNKPEDHQPRVVLMIALASVVLVLFLLRLVYLQVIEGNHYLEQADNTTSYRFNITAARGEIVDCYGRSLATNTTGYNLVMNNLMLGDNDLNDTLKTLVEILQTSGDSWNDATPISSPDADGHYSFTDGDNTSDQNRLAAIKTNLGLQQYATADEVMSAIVAKYELENYEPAWQRILGGIRCQMTSEDYSNYTNFTLATGISDRTVATVKERSLSLAGAEIVETSMRSYPDGTVLPHVLGSVGKILREQWVADDYALRRKGYAMNDLIGRSGLEAVYEDRLRGQDGSLQVVKDSDGVIQSSQVVEKPQPGQTVMLTVDADFQKEVQAALENRILTLQQTKPAHSGQEANAGAVVVLDVKTGGILATATYPTYDLNQYSATYSDLAAQDPSPLLNRAFNGLYTPGSSFKPAVAAAGLLNGVITPTSTVNCVNPYVYYDYRPTCLQHGHSGPIAVSDALKYSCNIFFYDTGVRTGLETYNAMAQRLGLAVQTGVEVGESTGWLTTPQDENFTSSLIVQAAIGQANTMVTPVQLATYAATIANKGVRYRTHMVAGFRDTNTGEILETVDPVVEDTIVDNVGAFDAIEQGMIGAAKYTSATSNYPYTIAVKTGSPQRAETYGTGRGRANYNNGVIVAYGPVEDPQIAIAAVVEWSGGGSNIAQIAVDVFNAYFFDQSNSLNSQAAGTLLP
;
A
#
# COMPACT_ATOMS: atom_id res chain seq x y z
N MET A 1 -76.79 48.14 -22.76
CA MET A 1 -76.25 48.27 -21.42
C MET A 1 -74.75 48.62 -21.57
N LYS A 2 -74.38 49.88 -21.32
CA LYS A 2 -72.99 50.35 -21.37
C LYS A 2 -72.34 50.04 -20.00
N ASN A 3 -71.35 49.15 -19.94
CA ASN A 3 -70.55 48.97 -18.75
C ASN A 3 -69.69 50.24 -18.54
N LYS A 4 -69.85 50.90 -17.40
CA LYS A 4 -68.96 51.91 -16.92
C LYS A 4 -67.65 51.27 -16.53
N PRO A 5 -66.47 51.80 -16.90
CA PRO A 5 -65.22 51.32 -16.37
C PRO A 5 -65.14 51.62 -14.85
N GLU A 6 -64.85 50.65 -14.05
CA GLU A 6 -64.54 50.80 -12.62
C GLU A 6 -63.27 51.69 -12.50
N ASP A 7 -63.39 52.74 -11.77
CA ASP A 7 -62.30 53.67 -11.51
C ASP A 7 -61.38 53.10 -10.45
N HIS A 8 -60.30 52.42 -10.87
CA HIS A 8 -59.30 51.82 -10.00
C HIS A 8 -58.26 52.82 -9.48
N GLN A 9 -58.33 54.11 -9.89
CA GLN A 9 -57.35 55.11 -9.54
C GLN A 9 -57.13 55.33 -8.02
N PRO A 10 -58.19 55.37 -7.17
CA PRO A 10 -57.96 55.63 -5.75
C PRO A 10 -57.24 54.43 -5.02
N ARG A 11 -57.47 53.23 -5.49
CA ARG A 11 -56.78 52.04 -4.91
C ARG A 11 -55.30 51.98 -5.27
N VAL A 12 -54.96 52.35 -6.52
CA VAL A 12 -53.57 52.43 -6.98
C VAL A 12 -52.83 53.53 -6.26
N VAL A 13 -53.43 54.68 -6.07
CA VAL A 13 -52.86 55.80 -5.32
C VAL A 13 -52.61 55.41 -3.86
N LEU A 14 -53.57 54.69 -3.23
CA LEU A 14 -53.40 54.24 -1.86
C LEU A 14 -52.24 53.21 -1.74
N MET A 15 -52.13 52.29 -2.71
CA MET A 15 -51.00 51.34 -2.75
C MET A 15 -49.64 52.04 -2.94
N ILE A 16 -49.57 53.03 -3.84
CA ILE A 16 -48.36 53.81 -4.02
C ILE A 16 -48.03 54.59 -2.75
N ALA A 17 -49.01 55.23 -2.10
CA ALA A 17 -48.83 55.96 -0.85
C ALA A 17 -48.33 55.01 0.27
N LEU A 18 -48.88 53.80 0.40
CA LEU A 18 -48.44 52.78 1.36
C LEU A 18 -47.01 52.32 1.07
N ALA A 19 -46.71 52.02 -0.20
CA ALA A 19 -45.35 51.63 -0.64
C ALA A 19 -44.32 52.76 -0.39
N SER A 20 -44.72 54.02 -0.61
CA SER A 20 -43.86 55.18 -0.33
C SER A 20 -43.60 55.36 1.17
N VAL A 21 -44.59 55.17 2.02
CA VAL A 21 -44.40 55.20 3.49
C VAL A 21 -43.46 54.05 3.95
N VAL A 22 -43.63 52.85 3.43
CA VAL A 22 -42.71 51.75 3.72
C VAL A 22 -41.30 52.05 3.26
N LEU A 23 -41.14 52.60 2.04
CA LEU A 23 -39.84 52.99 1.52
C LEU A 23 -39.17 54.07 2.39
N VAL A 24 -39.92 55.09 2.83
CA VAL A 24 -39.42 56.13 3.73
C VAL A 24 -39.00 55.52 5.10
N LEU A 25 -39.77 54.59 5.63
CA LEU A 25 -39.39 53.90 6.88
C LEU A 25 -38.10 53.09 6.71
N PHE A 26 -37.94 52.39 5.59
CA PHE A 26 -36.67 51.71 5.28
C PHE A 26 -35.51 52.66 5.14
N LEU A 27 -35.68 53.76 4.44
CA LEU A 27 -34.66 54.81 4.30
C LEU A 27 -34.28 55.45 5.66
N LEU A 28 -35.25 55.75 6.49
CA LEU A 28 -35.01 56.24 7.86
C LEU A 28 -34.27 55.22 8.72
N ARG A 29 -34.65 53.91 8.61
CA ARG A 29 -33.93 52.84 9.29
C ARG A 29 -32.52 52.68 8.76
N LEU A 30 -32.32 52.79 7.47
CA LEU A 30 -30.98 52.72 6.85
C LEU A 30 -30.09 53.89 7.31
N VAL A 31 -30.63 55.12 7.35
CA VAL A 31 -29.92 56.29 7.88
C VAL A 31 -29.61 56.12 9.37
N TYR A 32 -30.54 55.59 10.17
CA TYR A 32 -30.32 55.30 11.56
C TYR A 32 -29.16 54.32 11.74
N LEU A 33 -29.17 53.20 11.02
CA LEU A 33 -28.13 52.18 11.07
C LEU A 33 -26.75 52.65 10.55
N GLN A 34 -26.75 53.50 9.48
CA GLN A 34 -25.49 53.92 8.87
C GLN A 34 -24.88 55.18 9.50
N VAL A 35 -25.72 56.12 10.00
CA VAL A 35 -25.24 57.41 10.48
C VAL A 35 -25.25 57.50 12.01
N ILE A 36 -26.23 56.92 12.69
CA ILE A 36 -26.35 57.02 14.16
C ILE A 36 -25.63 55.86 14.82
N GLU A 37 -25.84 54.65 14.35
CA GLU A 37 -25.18 53.45 14.87
C GLU A 37 -23.93 53.02 14.06
N GLY A 38 -23.64 53.68 12.94
CA GLY A 38 -22.55 53.32 12.05
C GLY A 38 -21.18 53.28 12.71
N ASN A 39 -20.90 54.22 13.62
CA ASN A 39 -19.66 54.24 14.40
C ASN A 39 -19.59 53.04 15.39
N HIS A 40 -20.71 52.68 15.99
CA HIS A 40 -20.78 51.51 16.88
C HIS A 40 -20.56 50.22 16.11
N TYR A 41 -21.12 50.03 14.93
CA TYR A 41 -20.87 48.89 14.08
C TYR A 41 -19.46 48.90 13.46
N LEU A 42 -18.88 50.05 13.20
CA LEU A 42 -17.48 50.19 12.78
C LEU A 42 -16.53 49.81 13.93
N GLU A 43 -16.77 50.32 15.16
CA GLU A 43 -15.99 49.90 16.33
C GLU A 43 -16.12 48.39 16.62
N GLN A 44 -17.30 47.79 16.48
CA GLN A 44 -17.48 46.35 16.58
C GLN A 44 -16.73 45.59 15.47
N ALA A 45 -16.74 46.09 14.23
CA ALA A 45 -16.03 45.48 13.11
C ALA A 45 -14.50 45.60 13.24
N ASP A 46 -14.02 46.77 13.72
CA ASP A 46 -12.58 47.00 13.97
C ASP A 46 -12.07 46.21 15.18
N ASN A 47 -12.96 45.86 16.12
CA ASN A 47 -12.63 45.08 17.35
C ASN A 47 -12.88 43.59 17.23
N THR A 48 -13.29 43.08 16.06
CA THR A 48 -13.49 41.64 15.85
C THR A 48 -12.43 41.06 14.93
N THR A 49 -11.77 40.00 15.38
CA THR A 49 -10.80 39.25 14.56
C THR A 49 -11.43 37.96 14.09
N SER A 50 -11.36 37.71 12.78
CA SER A 50 -11.88 36.50 12.16
C SER A 50 -10.75 35.52 11.89
N TYR A 51 -10.89 34.30 12.40
CA TYR A 51 -9.98 33.20 12.22
C TYR A 51 -10.65 32.13 11.36
N ARG A 52 -9.88 31.50 10.46
CA ARG A 52 -10.37 30.38 9.65
C ARG A 52 -9.57 29.14 10.02
N PHE A 53 -10.25 28.09 10.43
CA PHE A 53 -9.69 26.79 10.78
C PHE A 53 -10.09 25.77 9.73
N ASN A 54 -9.18 24.83 9.45
CA ASN A 54 -9.45 23.74 8.53
C ASN A 54 -10.27 22.64 9.21
N ILE A 55 -11.27 22.08 8.51
CA ILE A 55 -12.01 20.88 8.90
C ILE A 55 -11.55 19.77 7.97
N THR A 56 -10.75 18.86 8.48
CA THR A 56 -10.20 17.75 7.69
C THR A 56 -11.32 16.90 7.11
N ALA A 57 -11.27 16.62 5.80
CA ALA A 57 -12.18 15.70 5.14
C ALA A 57 -11.92 14.26 5.56
N ALA A 58 -12.96 13.43 5.61
CA ALA A 58 -12.79 12.00 5.75
C ALA A 58 -12.11 11.43 4.51
N ARG A 59 -11.10 10.57 4.72
CA ARG A 59 -10.39 9.89 3.63
C ARG A 59 -11.32 8.85 2.98
N GLY A 60 -11.28 8.70 1.66
CA GLY A 60 -12.03 7.68 0.95
C GLY A 60 -11.71 6.27 1.43
N GLU A 61 -12.65 5.35 1.33
CA GLU A 61 -12.44 3.96 1.69
C GLU A 61 -11.69 3.18 0.59
N ILE A 62 -11.04 2.08 0.97
CA ILE A 62 -10.60 1.05 0.02
C ILE A 62 -11.43 -0.18 0.32
N VAL A 63 -12.13 -0.69 -0.68
CA VAL A 63 -13.04 -1.83 -0.52
C VAL A 63 -12.68 -2.95 -1.48
N ASP A 64 -13.06 -4.17 -1.12
CA ASP A 64 -12.92 -5.33 -1.99
C ASP A 64 -13.97 -5.35 -3.12
N CYS A 65 -13.95 -6.39 -3.95
CA CYS A 65 -14.87 -6.54 -5.09
C CYS A 65 -16.35 -6.66 -4.68
N TYR A 66 -16.65 -6.93 -3.42
CA TYR A 66 -18.01 -6.99 -2.87
C TYR A 66 -18.39 -5.74 -2.05
N GLY A 67 -17.50 -4.75 -1.97
CA GLY A 67 -17.71 -3.52 -1.22
C GLY A 67 -17.43 -3.63 0.28
N ARG A 68 -16.76 -4.69 0.74
CA ARG A 68 -16.32 -4.84 2.13
C ARG A 68 -15.07 -4.00 2.37
N SER A 69 -15.08 -3.23 3.46
CA SER A 69 -13.99 -2.29 3.76
C SER A 69 -12.68 -3.02 4.13
N LEU A 70 -11.62 -2.72 3.39
CA LEU A 70 -10.23 -3.12 3.67
C LEU A 70 -9.48 -2.00 4.38
N ALA A 71 -9.79 -0.75 4.04
CA ALA A 71 -9.33 0.44 4.75
C ALA A 71 -10.48 1.43 4.86
N THR A 72 -10.82 1.82 6.09
CA THR A 72 -11.93 2.70 6.42
C THR A 72 -11.47 3.78 7.40
N ASN A 73 -12.39 4.55 7.92
CA ASN A 73 -12.10 5.56 8.93
C ASN A 73 -12.95 5.29 10.17
N THR A 74 -12.33 5.44 11.32
CA THR A 74 -13.00 5.45 12.61
C THR A 74 -12.94 6.84 13.23
N THR A 75 -13.94 7.19 14.01
CA THR A 75 -13.89 8.40 14.82
C THR A 75 -12.86 8.22 15.93
N GLY A 76 -11.94 9.13 16.00
CA GLY A 76 -10.97 9.24 17.08
C GLY A 76 -10.93 10.66 17.63
N TYR A 77 -10.15 10.86 18.68
CA TYR A 77 -9.99 12.15 19.31
C TYR A 77 -8.51 12.53 19.38
N ASN A 78 -8.22 13.77 19.06
CA ASN A 78 -6.90 14.36 19.25
C ASN A 78 -6.97 15.39 20.38
N LEU A 79 -5.90 15.48 21.16
CA LEU A 79 -5.69 16.56 22.13
C LEU A 79 -4.86 17.65 21.44
N VAL A 80 -5.47 18.81 21.30
CA VAL A 80 -4.91 19.91 20.52
C VAL A 80 -4.69 21.12 21.43
N MET A 81 -3.54 21.78 21.32
CA MET A 81 -3.24 23.05 21.97
C MET A 81 -3.57 24.20 21.04
N ASN A 82 -4.44 25.10 21.49
CA ASN A 82 -4.86 26.30 20.81
C ASN A 82 -4.36 27.52 21.58
N ASN A 83 -3.39 28.25 21.00
CA ASN A 83 -2.77 29.38 21.68
C ASN A 83 -3.76 30.54 21.97
N LEU A 84 -4.75 30.72 21.10
CA LEU A 84 -5.78 31.75 21.29
C LEU A 84 -6.67 31.50 22.51
N MET A 85 -6.80 30.22 22.92
CA MET A 85 -7.64 29.82 24.04
C MET A 85 -6.86 29.65 25.35
N LEU A 86 -5.53 29.77 25.32
CA LEU A 86 -4.67 29.63 26.49
C LEU A 86 -4.91 30.75 27.52
N GLY A 87 -5.21 31.97 27.04
CA GLY A 87 -5.41 33.14 27.90
C GLY A 87 -4.14 33.51 28.64
N ASP A 88 -4.31 33.83 29.94
CA ASP A 88 -3.21 34.18 30.88
C ASP A 88 -2.56 32.96 31.53
N ASN A 89 -2.93 31.71 31.14
CA ASN A 89 -2.36 30.51 31.75
C ASN A 89 -0.94 30.25 31.24
N ASP A 90 -0.11 29.71 32.12
CA ASP A 90 1.23 29.26 31.73
C ASP A 90 1.16 28.04 30.87
N LEU A 91 1.81 28.11 29.67
CA LEU A 91 1.82 27.03 28.72
C LEU A 91 2.56 25.77 29.22
N ASN A 92 3.67 25.96 29.94
CA ASN A 92 4.47 24.84 30.45
C ASN A 92 3.72 24.07 31.56
N ASP A 93 3.02 24.78 32.45
CA ASP A 93 2.19 24.17 33.51
C ASP A 93 0.97 23.46 32.93
N THR A 94 0.35 24.04 31.89
CA THR A 94 -0.75 23.40 31.13
C THR A 94 -0.27 22.13 30.45
N LEU A 95 0.85 22.18 29.74
CA LEU A 95 1.45 21.00 29.06
C LEU A 95 1.83 19.92 30.06
N LYS A 96 2.43 20.28 31.21
CA LYS A 96 2.76 19.33 32.27
C LYS A 96 1.51 18.58 32.76
N THR A 97 0.45 19.31 33.10
CA THR A 97 -0.81 18.70 33.55
C THR A 97 -1.42 17.78 32.51
N LEU A 98 -1.39 18.16 31.21
CA LEU A 98 -1.90 17.33 30.11
C LEU A 98 -1.06 16.05 29.93
N VAL A 99 0.27 16.15 30.01
CA VAL A 99 1.14 14.97 29.94
C VAL A 99 0.90 14.02 31.12
N GLU A 100 0.68 14.54 32.34
CA GLU A 100 0.32 13.72 33.51
C GLU A 100 -1.01 12.96 33.28
N ILE A 101 -2.00 13.60 32.66
CA ILE A 101 -3.27 12.95 32.29
C ILE A 101 -3.02 11.85 31.24
N LEU A 102 -2.25 12.14 30.20
CA LEU A 102 -1.90 11.17 29.14
C LEU A 102 -1.17 9.96 29.74
N GLN A 103 -0.15 10.18 30.57
CA GLN A 103 0.59 9.12 31.25
C GLN A 103 -0.33 8.23 32.11
N THR A 104 -1.25 8.84 32.86
CA THR A 104 -2.20 8.11 33.73
C THR A 104 -3.17 7.26 32.92
N SER A 105 -3.49 7.68 31.70
CA SER A 105 -4.39 6.97 30.80
C SER A 105 -3.67 5.97 29.88
N GLY A 106 -2.32 6.00 29.85
CA GLY A 106 -1.52 5.17 28.95
C GLY A 106 -1.45 5.69 27.51
N ASP A 107 -1.82 6.96 27.30
CA ASP A 107 -1.74 7.60 25.99
C ASP A 107 -0.37 8.23 25.77
N SER A 108 0.09 8.28 24.53
CA SER A 108 1.35 8.91 24.13
C SER A 108 1.14 10.37 23.72
N TRP A 109 2.22 11.14 23.70
CA TRP A 109 2.22 12.52 23.20
C TRP A 109 3.25 12.75 22.12
N ASN A 110 3.09 13.81 21.35
CA ASN A 110 3.99 14.20 20.27
C ASN A 110 5.26 14.88 20.82
N ASP A 111 6.32 14.10 20.93
CA ASP A 111 7.68 14.54 21.24
C ASP A 111 8.66 13.70 20.41
N ALA A 112 9.12 14.24 19.32
CA ALA A 112 10.05 13.57 18.42
C ALA A 112 11.49 14.11 18.57
N THR A 113 11.81 14.72 19.72
CA THR A 113 13.14 15.27 19.98
C THR A 113 14.14 14.14 20.28
N PRO A 114 15.23 13.98 19.48
CA PRO A 114 16.12 12.85 19.59
C PRO A 114 17.16 13.04 20.71
N ILE A 115 16.68 13.22 21.93
CA ILE A 115 17.47 13.36 23.17
C ILE A 115 16.88 12.40 24.19
N SER A 116 17.73 11.66 24.92
CA SER A 116 17.31 10.71 25.94
C SER A 116 16.67 11.41 27.16
N SER A 117 15.98 10.65 28.01
CA SER A 117 15.77 11.05 29.39
C SER A 117 17.12 11.20 30.11
N PRO A 118 17.21 12.03 31.18
CA PRO A 118 18.44 12.15 31.95
C PRO A 118 18.81 10.80 32.57
N ASP A 119 20.09 10.49 32.62
CA ASP A 119 20.61 9.33 33.35
C ASP A 119 20.62 9.58 34.87
N ALA A 120 21.18 8.62 35.65
CA ALA A 120 21.23 8.73 37.10
C ALA A 120 22.11 9.91 37.61
N ASP A 121 23.04 10.38 36.79
CA ASP A 121 23.93 11.51 37.08
C ASP A 121 23.39 12.83 36.51
N GLY A 122 22.24 12.80 35.82
CA GLY A 122 21.55 13.96 35.24
C GLY A 122 22.03 14.35 33.83
N HIS A 123 22.83 13.52 33.18
CA HIS A 123 23.33 13.76 31.81
C HIS A 123 22.38 13.26 30.74
N TYR A 124 22.39 13.93 29.57
CA TYR A 124 21.59 13.60 28.41
C TYR A 124 22.47 13.01 27.30
N SER A 125 21.89 12.18 26.46
CA SER A 125 22.53 11.64 25.25
C SER A 125 21.63 11.80 24.04
N PHE A 126 22.23 11.82 22.85
CA PHE A 126 21.46 11.81 21.61
C PHE A 126 20.98 10.39 21.31
N THR A 127 19.77 10.28 20.75
CA THR A 127 19.13 9.02 20.39
C THR A 127 18.95 8.87 18.87
N ASP A 128 19.60 9.76 18.08
CA ASP A 128 19.50 9.82 16.61
C ASP A 128 20.17 8.63 15.90
N GLY A 129 21.23 8.04 16.50
CA GLY A 129 21.95 6.89 15.93
C GLY A 129 22.26 7.06 14.43
N ASP A 130 21.95 6.03 13.63
CA ASP A 130 22.09 6.05 12.16
C ASP A 130 20.83 6.55 11.44
N ASN A 131 19.81 7.05 12.17
CA ASN A 131 18.56 7.54 11.62
C ASN A 131 18.72 8.95 11.03
N THR A 132 18.77 9.06 9.70
CA THR A 132 18.94 10.33 8.99
C THR A 132 17.85 11.36 9.34
N SER A 133 16.61 10.93 9.57
CA SER A 133 15.50 11.83 9.93
C SER A 133 15.74 12.47 11.29
N ASP A 134 16.18 11.69 12.29
CA ASP A 134 16.47 12.18 13.64
C ASP A 134 17.72 13.05 13.66
N GLN A 135 18.74 12.72 12.86
CA GLN A 135 19.92 13.55 12.66
C GLN A 135 19.56 14.93 12.07
N ASN A 136 18.71 14.95 11.03
CA ASN A 136 18.22 16.20 10.44
C ASN A 136 17.39 17.03 11.44
N ARG A 137 16.55 16.36 12.25
CA ARG A 137 15.76 17.02 13.31
C ARG A 137 16.66 17.62 14.38
N LEU A 138 17.67 16.88 14.83
CA LEU A 138 18.65 17.37 15.79
C LEU A 138 19.42 18.57 15.25
N ALA A 139 19.87 18.52 13.98
CA ALA A 139 20.54 19.64 13.32
C ALA A 139 19.65 20.89 13.25
N ALA A 140 18.36 20.72 12.96
CA ALA A 140 17.40 21.83 12.96
C ALA A 140 17.19 22.43 14.36
N ILE A 141 17.10 21.58 15.40
CA ILE A 141 16.98 22.03 16.80
C ILE A 141 18.22 22.85 17.19
N LYS A 142 19.43 22.35 16.93
CA LYS A 142 20.68 23.08 17.21
C LYS A 142 20.71 24.43 16.47
N THR A 143 20.29 24.47 15.22
CA THR A 143 20.21 25.71 14.43
C THR A 143 19.21 26.71 15.05
N ASN A 144 18.03 26.26 15.45
CA ASN A 144 16.99 27.09 16.06
C ASN A 144 17.39 27.61 17.44
N LEU A 145 18.31 26.93 18.12
CA LEU A 145 18.89 27.35 19.41
C LEU A 145 20.14 28.21 19.23
N GLY A 146 20.62 28.42 18.00
CA GLY A 146 21.85 29.15 17.71
C GLY A 146 23.12 28.40 18.12
N LEU A 147 23.04 27.08 18.25
CA LEU A 147 24.17 26.23 18.64
C LEU A 147 24.93 25.71 17.42
N GLN A 148 26.21 25.40 17.67
CA GLN A 148 27.05 24.71 16.68
C GLN A 148 26.60 23.24 16.53
N GLN A 149 26.81 22.66 15.34
CA GLN A 149 26.38 21.27 15.07
C GLN A 149 27.11 20.22 15.96
N TYR A 150 28.26 20.53 16.49
CA TYR A 150 29.01 19.67 17.40
C TYR A 150 28.62 19.80 18.89
N ALA A 151 27.63 20.67 19.22
CA ALA A 151 27.15 20.82 20.61
C ALA A 151 26.69 19.48 21.18
N THR A 152 27.02 19.24 22.44
CA THR A 152 26.66 18.03 23.20
C THR A 152 25.16 18.02 23.54
N ALA A 153 24.66 16.88 23.98
CA ALA A 153 23.25 16.76 24.37
C ALA A 153 22.95 17.62 25.62
N ASP A 154 23.88 17.71 26.56
CA ASP A 154 23.75 18.55 27.76
C ASP A 154 23.73 20.04 27.39
N GLU A 155 24.55 20.49 26.44
CA GLU A 155 24.54 21.87 25.94
C GLU A 155 23.21 22.19 25.20
N VAL A 156 22.71 21.25 24.42
CA VAL A 156 21.41 21.41 23.73
C VAL A 156 20.28 21.49 24.75
N MET A 157 20.25 20.60 25.75
CA MET A 157 19.23 20.63 26.81
C MET A 157 19.31 21.91 27.66
N SER A 158 20.50 22.38 28.01
CA SER A 158 20.68 23.65 28.73
C SER A 158 20.10 24.84 27.93
N ALA A 159 20.32 24.86 26.62
CA ALA A 159 19.76 25.90 25.76
C ALA A 159 18.24 25.77 25.60
N ILE A 160 17.69 24.55 25.55
CA ILE A 160 16.24 24.29 25.56
C ILE A 160 15.60 24.80 26.85
N VAL A 161 16.20 24.45 28.02
CA VAL A 161 15.73 24.87 29.34
C VAL A 161 15.67 26.41 29.43
N ALA A 162 16.76 27.09 29.05
CA ALA A 162 16.82 28.56 29.04
C ALA A 162 15.83 29.20 28.07
N LYS A 163 15.70 28.67 26.84
CA LYS A 163 14.79 29.22 25.83
C LYS A 163 13.33 29.15 26.20
N TYR A 164 12.93 28.07 26.87
CA TYR A 164 11.53 27.79 27.16
C TYR A 164 11.18 27.99 28.66
N GLU A 165 12.09 28.57 29.45
CA GLU A 165 11.89 28.94 30.88
C GLU A 165 11.52 27.73 31.74
N LEU A 166 12.34 26.64 31.63
CA LEU A 166 12.07 25.37 32.29
C LEU A 166 12.91 25.15 33.57
N GLU A 167 13.63 26.14 34.06
CA GLU A 167 14.57 26.03 35.19
C GLU A 167 13.89 25.54 36.49
N ASN A 168 12.59 25.84 36.64
CA ASN A 168 11.83 25.47 37.84
C ASN A 168 11.29 24.02 37.81
N TYR A 169 11.50 23.27 36.72
CA TYR A 169 11.03 21.88 36.59
C TYR A 169 12.16 20.90 36.89
N GLU A 170 11.80 19.71 37.37
CA GLU A 170 12.72 18.57 37.53
C GLU A 170 13.33 18.17 36.19
N PRO A 171 14.59 17.64 36.13
CA PRO A 171 15.26 17.29 34.88
C PRO A 171 14.44 16.42 33.95
N ALA A 172 13.71 15.44 34.46
CA ALA A 172 12.82 14.61 33.66
C ALA A 172 11.71 15.42 32.97
N TRP A 173 11.11 16.37 33.70
CA TRP A 173 10.10 17.28 33.17
C TRP A 173 10.70 18.30 32.19
N GLN A 174 11.93 18.81 32.46
CA GLN A 174 12.64 19.68 31.55
C GLN A 174 12.82 19.01 30.18
N ARG A 175 13.16 17.70 30.19
CA ARG A 175 13.28 16.92 28.94
C ARG A 175 11.96 16.79 28.21
N ILE A 176 10.88 16.40 28.89
CA ILE A 176 9.55 16.20 28.29
C ILE A 176 8.99 17.52 27.74
N LEU A 177 8.93 18.55 28.58
CA LEU A 177 8.39 19.86 28.19
C LEU A 177 9.26 20.50 27.09
N GLY A 178 10.58 20.43 27.24
CA GLY A 178 11.52 20.92 26.23
C GLY A 178 11.36 20.26 24.89
N GLY A 179 11.15 18.93 24.87
CA GLY A 179 10.88 18.18 23.66
C GLY A 179 9.58 18.63 22.98
N ILE A 180 8.49 18.71 23.74
CA ILE A 180 7.19 19.21 23.23
C ILE A 180 7.33 20.63 22.68
N ARG A 181 8.01 21.54 23.39
CA ARG A 181 8.22 22.92 22.96
C ARG A 181 9.09 23.04 21.69
N CYS A 182 10.09 22.17 21.54
CA CYS A 182 10.85 22.06 20.29
C CYS A 182 9.96 21.59 19.13
N GLN A 183 9.11 20.60 19.37
CA GLN A 183 8.14 20.11 18.39
C GLN A 183 7.13 21.20 18.01
N MET A 184 6.56 21.90 18.99
CA MET A 184 5.67 23.05 18.76
C MET A 184 6.34 24.11 17.89
N THR A 185 7.60 24.42 18.16
CA THR A 185 8.38 25.39 17.35
C THR A 185 8.59 24.91 15.93
N SER A 186 8.85 23.61 15.74
CA SER A 186 9.05 23.03 14.40
C SER A 186 7.78 22.96 13.57
N GLU A 187 6.60 22.96 14.21
CA GLU A 187 5.28 22.93 13.60
C GLU A 187 4.62 24.33 13.52
N ASP A 188 5.39 25.41 13.74
CA ASP A 188 4.94 26.80 13.65
C ASP A 188 3.74 27.12 14.57
N TYR A 189 3.68 26.51 15.77
CA TYR A 189 2.64 26.79 16.75
C TYR A 189 2.53 28.28 17.03
N SER A 190 1.34 28.82 16.85
CA SER A 190 1.05 30.27 16.95
C SER A 190 -0.45 30.51 17.18
N ASN A 191 -0.87 31.77 17.19
CA ASN A 191 -2.29 32.12 17.20
C ASN A 191 -3.07 31.64 15.97
N TYR A 192 -2.40 31.26 14.90
CA TYR A 192 -2.99 30.81 13.65
C TYR A 192 -2.82 29.32 13.39
N THR A 193 -1.93 28.67 14.14
CA THR A 193 -1.59 27.26 13.96
C THR A 193 -1.69 26.55 15.28
N ASN A 194 -2.64 25.63 15.41
CA ASN A 194 -2.79 24.77 16.57
C ASN A 194 -1.70 23.69 16.57
N PHE A 195 -1.37 23.18 17.76
CA PHE A 195 -0.45 22.07 17.94
C PHE A 195 -1.21 20.83 18.41
N THR A 196 -1.05 19.69 17.74
CA THR A 196 -1.61 18.42 18.18
C THR A 196 -0.67 17.79 19.21
N LEU A 197 -1.02 17.89 20.50
CA LEU A 197 -0.22 17.32 21.58
C LEU A 197 -0.28 15.79 21.59
N ALA A 198 -1.46 15.19 21.35
CA ALA A 198 -1.63 13.74 21.30
C ALA A 198 -2.68 13.36 20.25
N THR A 199 -2.47 12.25 19.55
CA THR A 199 -3.38 11.72 18.54
C THR A 199 -3.98 10.40 19.01
N GLY A 200 -5.27 10.16 18.68
CA GLY A 200 -5.94 8.90 19.01
C GLY A 200 -6.04 8.64 20.50
N ILE A 201 -6.31 9.67 21.28
CA ILE A 201 -6.41 9.57 22.75
C ILE A 201 -7.59 8.73 23.20
N SER A 202 -7.42 8.04 24.31
CA SER A 202 -8.44 7.17 24.92
C SER A 202 -9.66 7.97 25.41
N ASP A 203 -10.81 7.31 25.49
CA ASP A 203 -12.03 7.89 26.07
C ASP A 203 -11.81 8.41 27.50
N ARG A 204 -10.90 7.78 28.25
CA ARG A 204 -10.52 8.20 29.59
C ARG A 204 -9.84 9.57 29.58
N THR A 205 -8.91 9.80 28.68
CA THR A 205 -8.28 11.11 28.49
C THR A 205 -9.30 12.14 28.04
N VAL A 206 -10.17 11.80 27.06
CA VAL A 206 -11.26 12.67 26.61
C VAL A 206 -12.13 13.11 27.78
N ALA A 207 -12.61 12.18 28.59
CA ALA A 207 -13.44 12.49 29.76
C ALA A 207 -12.71 13.38 30.77
N THR A 208 -11.45 13.06 31.10
CA THR A 208 -10.65 13.81 32.10
C THR A 208 -10.36 15.24 31.64
N VAL A 209 -9.99 15.43 30.38
CA VAL A 209 -9.72 16.78 29.83
C VAL A 209 -11.00 17.60 29.75
N LYS A 210 -12.12 17.01 29.29
CA LYS A 210 -13.42 17.71 29.26
C LYS A 210 -13.91 18.11 30.66
N GLU A 211 -13.76 17.25 31.66
CA GLU A 211 -14.10 17.55 33.05
C GLU A 211 -13.27 18.74 33.62
N ARG A 212 -12.00 18.83 33.24
CA ARG A 212 -11.07 19.88 33.69
C ARG A 212 -10.94 21.05 32.72
N SER A 213 -11.82 21.19 31.75
CA SER A 213 -11.72 22.19 30.65
C SER A 213 -11.55 23.63 31.15
N LEU A 214 -12.15 24.00 32.27
CA LEU A 214 -11.99 25.33 32.88
C LEU A 214 -10.58 25.61 33.43
N SER A 215 -9.86 24.59 33.85
CA SER A 215 -8.48 24.69 34.37
C SER A 215 -7.41 24.36 33.31
N LEU A 216 -7.80 23.85 32.19
CA LEU A 216 -6.93 23.46 31.06
C LEU A 216 -7.21 24.34 29.84
N ALA A 217 -7.24 25.65 30.05
CA ALA A 217 -7.46 26.60 28.97
C ALA A 217 -6.41 26.39 27.86
N GLY A 218 -6.82 26.48 26.63
CA GLY A 218 -6.00 26.21 25.45
C GLY A 218 -5.95 24.71 25.04
N ALA A 219 -6.42 23.78 25.89
CA ALA A 219 -6.54 22.38 25.53
C ALA A 219 -7.92 22.07 24.93
N GLU A 220 -7.95 21.55 23.72
CA GLU A 220 -9.17 21.21 23.01
C GLU A 220 -9.16 19.72 22.62
N ILE A 221 -10.31 19.05 22.79
CA ILE A 221 -10.54 17.72 22.24
C ILE A 221 -11.18 17.90 20.86
N VAL A 222 -10.44 17.52 19.83
CA VAL A 222 -10.88 17.60 18.42
C VAL A 222 -11.21 16.22 17.95
N GLU A 223 -12.46 16.02 17.51
CA GLU A 223 -12.88 14.81 16.81
C GLU A 223 -12.18 14.77 15.46
N THR A 224 -11.62 13.62 15.11
CA THR A 224 -10.87 13.43 13.88
C THR A 224 -11.19 12.08 13.25
N SER A 225 -11.04 12.02 11.94
CA SER A 225 -11.14 10.77 11.18
C SER A 225 -9.79 10.07 11.23
N MET A 226 -9.74 8.89 11.86
CA MET A 226 -8.54 8.06 11.95
C MET A 226 -8.62 6.91 10.97
N ARG A 227 -7.56 6.70 10.20
CA ARG A 227 -7.48 5.56 9.29
C ARG A 227 -7.45 4.25 10.07
N SER A 228 -8.27 3.31 9.66
CA SER A 228 -8.43 2.00 10.29
C SER A 228 -8.45 0.91 9.24
N TYR A 229 -7.79 -0.19 9.54
CA TYR A 229 -7.77 -1.38 8.69
C TYR A 229 -8.52 -2.49 9.45
N PRO A 230 -9.79 -2.82 9.07
CA PRO A 230 -10.61 -3.79 9.82
C PRO A 230 -9.90 -5.11 10.09
N ASP A 231 -9.08 -5.55 9.14
CA ASP A 231 -8.12 -6.64 9.31
C ASP A 231 -6.76 -6.20 8.74
N GLY A 232 -5.90 -5.68 9.61
CA GLY A 232 -4.61 -5.11 9.21
C GLY A 232 -3.62 -6.12 8.61
N THR A 233 -3.92 -7.43 8.71
CA THR A 233 -3.08 -8.50 8.12
C THR A 233 -3.48 -8.83 6.68
N VAL A 234 -4.61 -8.32 6.20
CA VAL A 234 -5.08 -8.51 4.83
C VAL A 234 -4.43 -7.46 3.93
N LEU A 235 -3.66 -7.90 2.94
CA LEU A 235 -3.02 -7.06 1.93
C LEU A 235 -2.13 -5.90 2.45
N PRO A 236 -1.37 -6.03 3.56
CA PRO A 236 -0.66 -4.89 4.12
C PRO A 236 0.34 -4.25 3.13
N HIS A 237 1.02 -5.06 2.33
CA HIS A 237 1.99 -4.60 1.32
C HIS A 237 1.35 -3.86 0.13
N VAL A 238 0.04 -4.02 -0.05
CA VAL A 238 -0.74 -3.46 -1.17
C VAL A 238 -1.51 -2.23 -0.73
N LEU A 239 -2.26 -2.32 0.37
CA LEU A 239 -3.01 -1.19 0.92
C LEU A 239 -2.05 -0.05 1.23
N GLY A 240 -0.95 -0.36 1.89
CA GLY A 240 0.03 0.63 2.29
C GLY A 240 -0.40 1.38 3.56
N SER A 241 0.37 2.38 3.91
CA SER A 241 0.21 3.14 5.15
C SER A 241 -0.02 4.62 4.90
N VAL A 242 -0.65 5.27 5.87
CA VAL A 242 -0.84 6.72 5.95
C VAL A 242 0.04 7.27 7.07
N GLY A 243 0.58 8.45 6.90
CA GLY A 243 1.39 9.10 7.94
C GLY A 243 1.53 10.60 7.73
N LYS A 244 2.04 11.32 8.75
CA LYS A 244 2.26 12.77 8.66
C LYS A 244 3.24 13.11 7.54
N ILE A 245 3.07 14.24 6.89
CA ILE A 245 3.99 14.77 5.88
C ILE A 245 5.37 14.99 6.52
N LEU A 246 6.41 14.47 5.89
CA LEU A 246 7.80 14.71 6.31
C LEU A 246 8.27 16.09 5.81
N ARG A 247 9.20 16.69 6.55
CA ARG A 247 9.77 17.99 6.16
C ARG A 247 10.38 17.95 4.75
N GLU A 248 11.05 16.86 4.39
CA GLU A 248 11.64 16.65 3.07
C GLU A 248 10.56 16.66 1.97
N GLN A 249 9.42 16.01 2.22
CA GLN A 249 8.27 16.01 1.32
C GLN A 249 7.61 17.40 1.25
N TRP A 250 7.54 18.10 2.39
CA TRP A 250 6.95 19.44 2.46
C TRP A 250 7.71 20.47 1.63
N VAL A 251 9.04 20.43 1.64
CA VAL A 251 9.88 21.36 0.89
C VAL A 251 10.16 20.91 -0.55
N ALA A 252 9.84 19.65 -0.87
CA ALA A 252 10.05 19.11 -2.21
C ALA A 252 9.25 19.88 -3.27
N ASP A 253 9.78 19.95 -4.49
CA ASP A 253 9.15 20.57 -5.65
C ASP A 253 8.61 21.99 -5.37
N ASP A 254 9.40 22.79 -4.66
CA ASP A 254 9.04 24.17 -4.29
C ASP A 254 7.68 24.23 -3.55
N TYR A 255 7.53 23.43 -2.51
CA TYR A 255 6.30 23.33 -1.70
C TYR A 255 5.05 22.91 -2.49
N ALA A 256 5.19 21.93 -3.37
CA ALA A 256 4.08 21.43 -4.20
C ALA A 256 2.87 21.00 -3.36
N LEU A 257 3.08 20.36 -2.21
CA LEU A 257 2.00 19.93 -1.31
C LEU A 257 1.21 21.15 -0.78
N ARG A 258 1.90 22.24 -0.41
CA ARG A 258 1.22 23.47 0.02
C ARG A 258 0.34 24.04 -1.10
N ARG A 259 0.79 24.00 -2.34
CA ARG A 259 -0.03 24.47 -3.50
C ARG A 259 -1.25 23.57 -3.73
N LYS A 260 -1.17 22.28 -3.34
CA LYS A 260 -2.31 21.35 -3.35
C LYS A 260 -3.24 21.51 -2.12
N GLY A 261 -2.99 22.49 -1.25
CA GLY A 261 -3.83 22.77 -0.08
C GLY A 261 -3.52 21.89 1.15
N TYR A 262 -2.34 21.25 1.23
CA TYR A 262 -1.91 20.55 2.45
C TYR A 262 -1.40 21.53 3.49
N ALA A 263 -1.61 21.18 4.76
CA ALA A 263 -0.84 21.70 5.88
C ALA A 263 0.32 20.75 6.22
N MET A 264 1.37 21.26 6.87
CA MET A 264 2.56 20.45 7.19
C MET A 264 2.25 19.23 8.09
N ASN A 265 1.18 19.32 8.88
CA ASN A 265 0.78 18.26 9.81
C ASN A 265 -0.25 17.29 9.24
N ASP A 266 -0.66 17.48 7.98
CA ASP A 266 -1.64 16.61 7.33
C ASP A 266 -1.10 15.19 7.18
N LEU A 267 -2.04 14.26 7.10
CA LEU A 267 -1.77 12.87 6.75
C LEU A 267 -1.73 12.72 5.23
N ILE A 268 -0.76 11.93 4.76
CA ILE A 268 -0.60 11.58 3.35
C ILE A 268 -0.37 10.07 3.23
N GLY A 269 -0.80 9.48 2.13
CA GLY A 269 -0.45 8.10 1.80
C GLY A 269 1.07 7.95 1.61
N ARG A 270 1.67 7.02 2.34
CA ARG A 270 3.12 6.78 2.37
C ARG A 270 3.56 5.70 1.42
N SER A 271 2.73 4.70 1.22
CA SER A 271 3.04 3.52 0.41
C SER A 271 1.75 2.89 -0.14
N GLY A 272 1.91 1.93 -1.05
CA GLY A 272 0.81 1.15 -1.59
C GLY A 272 -0.27 1.99 -2.28
N LEU A 273 -1.49 1.48 -2.26
CA LEU A 273 -2.66 2.15 -2.87
C LEU A 273 -2.99 3.47 -2.17
N GLU A 274 -2.71 3.58 -0.87
CA GLU A 274 -2.87 4.83 -0.12
C GLU A 274 -2.03 5.97 -0.74
N ALA A 275 -0.82 5.67 -1.20
CA ALA A 275 0.05 6.66 -1.84
C ALA A 275 -0.30 6.87 -3.33
N VAL A 276 -0.57 5.79 -4.06
CA VAL A 276 -0.86 5.85 -5.50
C VAL A 276 -2.13 6.64 -5.78
N TYR A 277 -3.16 6.44 -4.95
CA TYR A 277 -4.46 7.09 -5.11
C TYR A 277 -4.70 8.21 -4.10
N GLU A 278 -3.64 8.83 -3.58
CA GLU A 278 -3.72 9.95 -2.64
C GLU A 278 -4.67 11.05 -3.13
N ASP A 279 -4.55 11.48 -4.37
CA ASP A 279 -5.37 12.55 -4.95
C ASP A 279 -6.88 12.18 -5.03
N ARG A 280 -7.23 10.88 -5.03
CA ARG A 280 -8.61 10.38 -5.01
C ARG A 280 -9.10 10.15 -3.58
N LEU A 281 -8.23 9.61 -2.73
CA LEU A 281 -8.57 9.20 -1.37
C LEU A 281 -8.64 10.37 -0.38
N ARG A 282 -7.87 11.44 -0.55
CA ARG A 282 -7.76 12.54 0.43
C ARG A 282 -9.07 13.28 0.67
N GLY A 283 -9.88 13.54 -0.35
CA GLY A 283 -11.03 14.43 -0.26
C GLY A 283 -10.65 15.91 -0.27
N GLN A 284 -11.61 16.75 0.05
CA GLN A 284 -11.45 18.22 0.10
C GLN A 284 -11.85 18.72 1.48
N ASP A 285 -10.92 19.37 2.16
CA ASP A 285 -11.14 19.91 3.48
C ASP A 285 -12.17 21.04 3.47
N GLY A 286 -12.93 21.14 4.56
CA GLY A 286 -13.85 22.23 4.82
C GLY A 286 -13.19 23.38 5.58
N SER A 287 -13.93 24.43 5.88
CA SER A 287 -13.44 25.53 6.69
C SER A 287 -14.46 26.01 7.72
N LEU A 288 -13.98 26.24 8.94
CA LEU A 288 -14.69 26.82 10.06
C LEU A 288 -14.21 28.25 10.26
N GLN A 289 -15.13 29.21 10.26
CA GLN A 289 -14.84 30.59 10.61
C GLN A 289 -15.24 30.85 12.05
N VAL A 290 -14.31 31.34 12.85
CA VAL A 290 -14.51 31.76 14.23
C VAL A 290 -14.24 33.26 14.33
N VAL A 291 -15.20 34.02 14.83
CA VAL A 291 -15.09 35.47 15.05
C VAL A 291 -15.00 35.73 16.54
N LYS A 292 -13.95 36.44 16.96
CA LYS A 292 -13.72 36.87 18.37
C LYS A 292 -13.75 38.37 18.49
N ASP A 293 -14.19 38.87 19.62
CA ASP A 293 -14.07 40.28 19.99
C ASP A 293 -12.67 40.65 20.52
N SER A 294 -12.46 41.90 20.89
CA SER A 294 -11.20 42.40 21.48
C SER A 294 -10.82 41.74 22.80
N ASP A 295 -11.79 41.17 23.51
CA ASP A 295 -11.58 40.47 24.79
C ASP A 295 -11.34 38.98 24.61
N GLY A 296 -11.25 38.52 23.35
CA GLY A 296 -10.99 37.12 23.00
C GLY A 296 -12.22 36.21 23.09
N VAL A 297 -13.42 36.78 23.32
CA VAL A 297 -14.67 36.01 23.43
C VAL A 297 -15.20 35.65 22.04
N ILE A 298 -15.57 34.39 21.85
CA ILE A 298 -16.14 33.91 20.57
C ILE A 298 -17.54 34.52 20.39
N GLN A 299 -17.68 35.35 19.37
CA GLN A 299 -18.95 35.97 18.97
C GLN A 299 -19.76 35.08 18.03
N SER A 300 -19.07 34.37 17.13
CA SER A 300 -19.72 33.42 16.24
C SER A 300 -18.75 32.33 15.78
N SER A 301 -19.30 31.15 15.49
CA SER A 301 -18.59 30.03 14.91
C SER A 301 -19.50 29.37 13.85
N GLN A 302 -19.08 29.32 12.59
CA GLN A 302 -19.86 28.70 11.52
C GLN A 302 -19.00 27.99 10.51
N VAL A 303 -19.48 26.86 10.01
CA VAL A 303 -18.88 26.13 8.89
C VAL A 303 -19.16 26.92 7.61
N VAL A 304 -18.11 27.46 6.98
CA VAL A 304 -18.18 28.23 5.73
C VAL A 304 -18.18 27.29 4.53
N GLU A 305 -17.31 26.28 4.60
CA GLU A 305 -17.21 25.23 3.57
C GLU A 305 -17.30 23.86 4.26
N LYS A 306 -18.20 23.02 3.77
CA LYS A 306 -18.33 21.63 4.28
C LYS A 306 -17.23 20.76 3.71
N PRO A 307 -16.57 19.91 4.51
CA PRO A 307 -15.61 18.94 3.99
C PRO A 307 -16.30 17.96 3.04
N GLN A 308 -15.59 17.59 1.97
CA GLN A 308 -16.03 16.58 1.00
C GLN A 308 -15.13 15.34 1.17
N PRO A 309 -15.68 14.17 1.49
CA PRO A 309 -14.87 12.96 1.66
C PRO A 309 -14.21 12.58 0.34
N GLY A 310 -13.11 11.84 0.43
CA GLY A 310 -12.45 11.24 -0.72
C GLY A 310 -13.30 10.16 -1.38
N GLN A 311 -12.91 9.78 -2.59
CA GLN A 311 -13.57 8.71 -3.35
C GLN A 311 -13.22 7.34 -2.78
N THR A 312 -14.14 6.40 -2.82
CA THR A 312 -13.90 5.00 -2.48
C THR A 312 -13.23 4.28 -3.65
N VAL A 313 -12.12 3.63 -3.38
CA VAL A 313 -11.39 2.78 -4.34
C VAL A 313 -11.91 1.35 -4.23
N MET A 314 -12.41 0.79 -5.33
CA MET A 314 -12.91 -0.58 -5.42
C MET A 314 -11.82 -1.48 -6.01
N LEU A 315 -11.49 -2.58 -5.33
CA LEU A 315 -10.48 -3.54 -5.78
C LEU A 315 -11.11 -4.71 -6.53
N THR A 316 -10.29 -5.42 -7.30
CA THR A 316 -10.63 -6.72 -7.91
C THR A 316 -10.51 -7.88 -6.94
N VAL A 317 -9.87 -7.66 -5.79
CA VAL A 317 -9.60 -8.65 -4.75
C VAL A 317 -10.87 -9.00 -3.98
N ASP A 318 -11.05 -10.28 -3.67
CA ASP A 318 -12.00 -10.79 -2.69
C ASP A 318 -11.29 -11.00 -1.34
N ALA A 319 -11.75 -10.32 -0.27
CA ALA A 319 -11.09 -10.32 1.03
C ALA A 319 -11.07 -11.71 1.70
N ASP A 320 -12.10 -12.52 1.52
CA ASP A 320 -12.14 -13.86 2.11
C ASP A 320 -11.23 -14.81 1.34
N PHE A 321 -11.29 -14.78 0.00
CA PHE A 321 -10.36 -15.54 -0.84
C PHE A 321 -8.90 -15.13 -0.61
N GLN A 322 -8.64 -13.85 -0.38
CA GLN A 322 -7.32 -13.34 0.00
C GLN A 322 -6.78 -14.02 1.28
N LYS A 323 -7.61 -14.16 2.31
CA LYS A 323 -7.23 -14.83 3.56
C LYS A 323 -6.89 -16.30 3.35
N GLU A 324 -7.68 -17.00 2.53
CA GLU A 324 -7.40 -18.39 2.19
C GLU A 324 -6.07 -18.55 1.44
N VAL A 325 -5.76 -17.64 0.51
CA VAL A 325 -4.48 -17.63 -0.22
C VAL A 325 -3.30 -17.34 0.71
N GLN A 326 -3.46 -16.40 1.66
CA GLN A 326 -2.45 -16.14 2.70
C GLN A 326 -2.22 -17.37 3.57
N ALA A 327 -3.29 -18.00 4.03
CA ALA A 327 -3.24 -19.22 4.84
C ALA A 327 -2.60 -20.40 4.07
N ALA A 328 -2.91 -20.56 2.79
CA ALA A 328 -2.30 -21.60 1.95
C ALA A 328 -0.77 -21.44 1.85
N LEU A 329 -0.28 -20.21 1.70
CA LEU A 329 1.15 -19.92 1.66
C LEU A 329 1.82 -20.20 3.02
N GLU A 330 1.30 -19.62 4.09
CA GLU A 330 1.84 -19.76 5.44
C GLU A 330 1.84 -21.22 5.91
N ASN A 331 0.69 -21.89 5.82
CA ASN A 331 0.55 -23.30 6.21
C ASN A 331 1.51 -24.19 5.44
N ARG A 332 1.74 -23.90 4.15
CA ARG A 332 2.72 -24.68 3.37
C ARG A 332 4.14 -24.47 3.85
N ILE A 333 4.55 -23.24 4.13
CA ILE A 333 5.88 -22.94 4.66
C ILE A 333 6.08 -23.65 6.00
N LEU A 334 5.15 -23.51 6.94
CA LEU A 334 5.20 -24.16 8.27
C LEU A 334 5.22 -25.68 8.15
N THR A 335 4.42 -26.27 7.23
CA THR A 335 4.42 -27.71 6.97
C THR A 335 5.78 -28.18 6.46
N LEU A 336 6.42 -27.42 5.57
CA LEU A 336 7.75 -27.78 5.06
C LEU A 336 8.80 -27.76 6.17
N GLN A 337 8.79 -26.75 7.03
CA GLN A 337 9.68 -26.64 8.19
C GLN A 337 9.57 -27.85 9.12
N GLN A 338 8.35 -28.35 9.32
CA GLN A 338 8.08 -29.46 10.23
C GLN A 338 8.31 -30.83 9.62
N THR A 339 8.08 -31.02 8.32
CA THR A 339 8.01 -32.33 7.68
C THR A 339 9.19 -32.67 6.78
N LYS A 340 9.94 -31.67 6.31
CA LYS A 340 11.06 -31.89 5.40
C LYS A 340 12.39 -31.95 6.14
N PRO A 341 13.32 -32.79 5.66
CA PRO A 341 14.67 -32.80 6.20
C PRO A 341 15.46 -31.57 5.79
N ALA A 342 16.56 -31.34 6.49
CA ALA A 342 17.52 -30.27 6.15
C ALA A 342 17.91 -30.33 4.66
N HIS A 343 18.02 -29.15 4.05
CA HIS A 343 18.35 -28.94 2.62
C HIS A 343 17.28 -29.42 1.61
N SER A 344 16.09 -29.77 2.09
CA SER A 344 14.99 -30.25 1.24
C SER A 344 13.67 -29.52 1.48
N GLY A 345 13.71 -28.40 2.21
CA GLY A 345 12.55 -27.54 2.50
C GLY A 345 12.35 -27.19 3.97
N GLN A 346 13.13 -27.78 4.90
CA GLN A 346 13.07 -27.40 6.33
C GLN A 346 13.38 -25.93 6.58
N GLU A 347 14.20 -25.33 5.71
CA GLU A 347 14.63 -23.95 5.79
C GLU A 347 13.65 -22.96 5.13
N ALA A 348 12.52 -23.42 4.61
CA ALA A 348 11.51 -22.54 4.00
C ALA A 348 11.05 -21.48 4.99
N ASN A 349 11.19 -20.20 4.64
CA ASN A 349 10.95 -19.10 5.58
C ASN A 349 10.29 -17.87 4.97
N ALA A 350 10.18 -17.81 3.64
CA ALA A 350 9.58 -16.71 2.94
C ALA A 350 8.96 -17.14 1.61
N GLY A 351 8.00 -16.35 1.11
CA GLY A 351 7.38 -16.66 -0.17
C GLY A 351 6.32 -15.66 -0.58
N ALA A 352 5.76 -15.88 -1.77
CA ALA A 352 4.64 -15.13 -2.30
C ALA A 352 3.74 -16.00 -3.17
N VAL A 353 2.46 -15.61 -3.24
CA VAL A 353 1.47 -16.14 -4.16
C VAL A 353 0.77 -14.97 -4.85
N VAL A 354 0.50 -15.09 -6.15
CA VAL A 354 -0.33 -14.17 -6.92
C VAL A 354 -1.35 -14.97 -7.70
N VAL A 355 -2.61 -14.55 -7.63
CA VAL A 355 -3.73 -15.16 -8.33
C VAL A 355 -4.40 -14.10 -9.20
N LEU A 356 -4.51 -14.38 -10.50
CA LEU A 356 -5.13 -13.50 -11.49
C LEU A 356 -6.40 -14.11 -12.07
N ASP A 357 -7.36 -13.27 -12.35
CA ASP A 357 -8.43 -13.57 -13.30
C ASP A 357 -7.82 -13.64 -14.71
N VAL A 358 -7.98 -14.79 -15.37
CA VAL A 358 -7.37 -15.02 -16.68
C VAL A 358 -7.98 -14.13 -17.76
N LYS A 359 -9.26 -13.77 -17.65
CA LYS A 359 -10.03 -13.08 -18.70
C LYS A 359 -9.90 -11.55 -18.63
N THR A 360 -9.49 -11.03 -17.48
CA THR A 360 -9.40 -9.58 -17.25
C THR A 360 -8.00 -9.08 -16.89
N GLY A 361 -7.16 -9.96 -16.34
CA GLY A 361 -5.86 -9.57 -15.76
C GLY A 361 -6.00 -8.98 -14.35
N GLY A 362 -7.21 -8.96 -13.76
CA GLY A 362 -7.45 -8.50 -12.40
C GLY A 362 -6.81 -9.41 -11.37
N ILE A 363 -6.16 -8.84 -10.35
CA ILE A 363 -5.61 -9.59 -9.23
C ILE A 363 -6.76 -9.97 -8.30
N LEU A 364 -7.00 -11.26 -8.13
CA LEU A 364 -8.02 -11.80 -7.24
C LEU A 364 -7.50 -11.96 -5.81
N ALA A 365 -6.23 -12.30 -5.67
CA ALA A 365 -5.52 -12.37 -4.38
C ALA A 365 -4.01 -12.26 -4.58
N THR A 366 -3.31 -11.73 -3.56
CA THR A 366 -1.84 -11.68 -3.52
C THR A 366 -1.33 -11.79 -2.09
N ALA A 367 -0.48 -12.76 -1.82
CA ALA A 367 0.07 -13.01 -0.49
C ALA A 367 1.59 -12.89 -0.48
N THR A 368 2.12 -12.37 0.61
CA THR A 368 3.54 -12.33 0.95
C THR A 368 3.74 -12.87 2.35
N TYR A 369 4.73 -13.74 2.55
CA TYR A 369 5.14 -14.24 3.85
C TYR A 369 6.67 -14.07 4.04
N PRO A 370 7.16 -13.67 5.23
CA PRO A 370 6.36 -13.20 6.36
C PRO A 370 5.61 -11.89 6.05
N THR A 371 4.61 -11.59 6.86
CA THR A 371 3.72 -10.43 6.73
C THR A 371 3.67 -9.63 8.03
N TYR A 372 2.90 -8.56 8.07
CA TYR A 372 2.73 -7.69 9.23
C TYR A 372 1.30 -7.16 9.33
N ASP A 373 0.95 -6.56 10.47
CA ASP A 373 -0.34 -5.90 10.70
C ASP A 373 -0.20 -4.38 10.51
N LEU A 374 -0.96 -3.81 9.57
CA LEU A 374 -0.98 -2.37 9.30
C LEU A 374 -1.38 -1.53 10.51
N ASN A 375 -2.27 -2.04 11.37
CA ASN A 375 -2.69 -1.32 12.58
C ASN A 375 -1.53 -1.20 13.59
N GLN A 376 -0.53 -2.09 13.55
CA GLN A 376 0.65 -2.07 14.41
C GLN A 376 1.89 -1.50 13.72
N TYR A 377 1.80 -1.20 12.43
CA TYR A 377 2.96 -0.85 11.58
C TYR A 377 3.84 0.25 12.17
N SER A 378 3.24 1.37 12.60
CA SER A 378 3.99 2.51 13.15
C SER A 378 4.71 2.17 14.46
N ALA A 379 4.10 1.35 15.31
CA ALA A 379 4.67 0.95 16.60
C ALA A 379 5.78 -0.10 16.45
N THR A 380 5.70 -0.96 15.42
CA THR A 380 6.58 -2.12 15.25
C THR A 380 7.57 -1.96 14.11
N TYR A 381 7.61 -0.81 13.43
CA TYR A 381 8.43 -0.61 12.22
C TYR A 381 9.90 -0.97 12.41
N SER A 382 10.53 -0.53 13.50
CA SER A 382 11.95 -0.82 13.77
C SER A 382 12.21 -2.31 13.92
N ASP A 383 11.31 -3.02 14.60
CA ASP A 383 11.41 -4.47 14.79
C ASP A 383 11.18 -5.22 13.48
N LEU A 384 10.21 -4.78 12.67
CA LEU A 384 9.94 -5.35 11.34
C LEU A 384 11.12 -5.13 10.37
N ALA A 385 11.72 -3.94 10.42
CA ALA A 385 12.85 -3.60 9.57
C ALA A 385 14.13 -4.39 9.92
N ALA A 386 14.27 -4.81 11.18
CA ALA A 386 15.42 -5.60 11.65
C ALA A 386 15.29 -7.11 11.40
N GLN A 387 14.11 -7.60 10.97
CA GLN A 387 13.88 -9.03 10.75
C GLN A 387 14.49 -9.52 9.42
N ASP A 388 15.00 -10.75 9.44
CA ASP A 388 15.46 -11.48 8.26
C ASP A 388 14.84 -12.90 8.27
N PRO A 389 14.04 -13.26 7.28
CA PRO A 389 13.63 -12.48 6.10
C PRO A 389 12.70 -11.29 6.45
N SER A 390 12.93 -10.14 5.81
CA SER A 390 12.18 -8.92 6.06
C SER A 390 10.67 -9.10 5.75
N PRO A 391 9.76 -8.84 6.72
CA PRO A 391 8.33 -8.83 6.47
C PRO A 391 7.88 -7.64 5.61
N LEU A 392 8.69 -6.56 5.54
CA LEU A 392 8.34 -5.34 4.80
C LEU A 392 8.52 -5.48 3.29
N LEU A 393 9.26 -6.48 2.82
CA LEU A 393 9.44 -6.72 1.39
C LEU A 393 8.15 -7.28 0.77
N ASN A 394 7.54 -6.54 -0.15
CA ASN A 394 6.47 -7.05 -0.99
C ASN A 394 7.03 -8.08 -1.99
N ARG A 395 7.12 -9.35 -1.57
CA ARG A 395 7.69 -10.42 -2.40
C ARG A 395 6.89 -10.70 -3.65
N ALA A 396 5.59 -10.46 -3.62
CA ALA A 396 4.71 -10.70 -4.76
C ALA A 396 5.06 -9.81 -5.96
N PHE A 397 5.41 -8.54 -5.71
CA PHE A 397 5.66 -7.54 -6.77
C PHE A 397 7.12 -7.12 -6.88
N ASN A 398 7.89 -7.22 -5.81
CA ASN A 398 9.28 -6.76 -5.77
C ASN A 398 10.31 -7.86 -5.51
N GLY A 399 9.86 -9.05 -5.08
CA GLY A 399 10.76 -10.20 -4.94
C GLY A 399 11.24 -10.68 -6.31
N LEU A 400 12.55 -10.81 -6.47
CA LEU A 400 13.18 -11.22 -7.71
C LEU A 400 13.70 -12.65 -7.59
N TYR A 401 13.19 -13.53 -8.43
CA TYR A 401 13.45 -14.96 -8.35
C TYR A 401 13.82 -15.55 -9.70
N THR A 402 14.81 -16.43 -9.71
CA THR A 402 15.12 -17.26 -10.86
C THR A 402 13.95 -18.22 -11.10
N PRO A 403 13.32 -18.26 -12.29
CA PRO A 403 12.12 -19.06 -12.54
C PRO A 403 12.41 -20.56 -12.64
N GLY A 404 13.61 -20.97 -13.03
CA GLY A 404 13.94 -22.35 -13.29
C GLY A 404 13.04 -22.98 -14.38
N SER A 405 12.70 -24.23 -14.22
CA SER A 405 11.89 -24.97 -15.23
C SER A 405 10.50 -24.41 -15.51
N SER A 406 9.99 -23.43 -14.73
CA SER A 406 8.75 -22.72 -15.07
C SER A 406 8.92 -21.79 -16.30
N PHE A 407 10.15 -21.48 -16.68
CA PHE A 407 10.48 -20.71 -17.89
C PHE A 407 10.34 -21.53 -19.19
N LYS A 408 10.39 -22.85 -19.13
CA LYS A 408 10.40 -23.74 -20.31
C LYS A 408 9.22 -23.56 -21.28
N PRO A 409 7.99 -23.30 -20.84
CA PRO A 409 6.90 -22.98 -21.78
C PRO A 409 7.19 -21.77 -22.67
N ALA A 410 7.93 -20.74 -22.18
CA ALA A 410 8.32 -19.59 -23.03
C ALA A 410 9.31 -20.01 -24.14
N VAL A 411 10.27 -20.87 -23.81
CA VAL A 411 11.22 -21.44 -24.80
C VAL A 411 10.50 -22.35 -25.78
N ALA A 412 9.51 -23.13 -25.34
CA ALA A 412 8.67 -23.93 -26.23
C ALA A 412 7.87 -23.04 -27.16
N ALA A 413 7.22 -21.97 -26.67
CA ALA A 413 6.49 -21.04 -27.53
C ALA A 413 7.40 -20.38 -28.56
N ALA A 414 8.58 -19.94 -28.17
CA ALA A 414 9.55 -19.36 -29.08
C ALA A 414 9.99 -20.36 -30.17
N GLY A 415 10.32 -21.61 -29.80
CA GLY A 415 10.73 -22.63 -30.74
C GLY A 415 9.63 -23.04 -31.72
N LEU A 416 8.39 -23.19 -31.26
CA LEU A 416 7.23 -23.57 -32.06
C LEU A 416 6.82 -22.43 -33.02
N LEU A 417 6.63 -21.22 -32.51
CA LEU A 417 6.14 -20.09 -33.32
C LEU A 417 7.16 -19.59 -34.35
N ASN A 418 8.45 -19.82 -34.11
CA ASN A 418 9.50 -19.53 -35.08
C ASN A 418 9.87 -20.72 -35.98
N GLY A 419 9.14 -21.85 -35.91
CA GLY A 419 9.33 -23.01 -36.76
C GLY A 419 10.63 -23.79 -36.53
N VAL A 420 11.30 -23.57 -35.40
CA VAL A 420 12.53 -24.31 -35.03
C VAL A 420 12.19 -25.74 -34.62
N ILE A 421 11.04 -25.91 -33.99
CA ILE A 421 10.44 -27.21 -33.66
C ILE A 421 8.97 -27.22 -34.10
N THR A 422 8.38 -28.39 -34.23
CA THR A 422 6.93 -28.61 -34.39
C THR A 422 6.40 -29.39 -33.17
N PRO A 423 5.10 -29.48 -32.94
CA PRO A 423 4.54 -30.25 -31.86
C PRO A 423 5.01 -31.73 -31.83
N THR A 424 5.40 -32.28 -32.95
CA THR A 424 5.86 -33.67 -33.11
C THR A 424 7.37 -33.82 -33.29
N SER A 425 8.11 -32.72 -33.35
CA SER A 425 9.59 -32.77 -33.42
C SER A 425 10.14 -33.38 -32.11
N THR A 426 11.10 -34.32 -32.25
CA THR A 426 11.72 -34.96 -31.11
C THR A 426 13.19 -34.60 -30.96
N VAL A 427 13.63 -34.50 -29.69
CA VAL A 427 15.03 -34.40 -29.28
C VAL A 427 15.37 -35.67 -28.51
N ASN A 428 16.55 -36.25 -28.76
CA ASN A 428 16.96 -37.46 -28.06
C ASN A 428 17.56 -37.11 -26.68
N CYS A 429 16.87 -37.47 -25.61
CA CYS A 429 17.33 -37.22 -24.25
C CYS A 429 18.43 -38.19 -23.83
N VAL A 430 19.67 -37.83 -24.11
CA VAL A 430 20.88 -38.61 -23.72
C VAL A 430 21.81 -37.73 -22.94
N ASN A 431 22.18 -38.20 -21.72
CA ASN A 431 23.12 -37.50 -20.83
C ASN A 431 24.59 -37.80 -21.18
N PRO A 432 25.49 -36.79 -21.08
CA PRO A 432 25.21 -35.38 -20.92
C PRO A 432 24.84 -34.71 -22.27
N TYR A 433 24.18 -33.54 -22.24
CA TYR A 433 24.09 -32.65 -23.37
C TYR A 433 25.45 -32.03 -23.66
N VAL A 434 25.89 -31.99 -24.89
CA VAL A 434 27.21 -31.47 -25.28
C VAL A 434 27.07 -30.14 -25.99
N TYR A 435 27.56 -29.07 -25.38
CA TYR A 435 27.60 -27.75 -25.97
C TYR A 435 28.97 -27.09 -25.71
N TYR A 436 29.83 -27.11 -26.70
CA TYR A 436 31.26 -26.79 -26.58
C TYR A 436 31.90 -27.59 -25.42
N ASP A 437 32.49 -26.91 -24.45
CA ASP A 437 33.09 -27.53 -23.24
C ASP A 437 32.09 -27.74 -22.11
N TYR A 438 30.86 -27.28 -22.25
CA TYR A 438 29.80 -27.42 -21.22
C TYR A 438 29.07 -28.76 -21.36
N ARG A 439 28.88 -29.48 -20.26
CA ARG A 439 28.30 -30.85 -20.25
C ARG A 439 27.14 -30.92 -19.21
N PRO A 440 26.06 -30.15 -19.40
CA PRO A 440 24.95 -30.22 -18.48
C PRO A 440 24.15 -31.53 -18.63
N THR A 441 23.42 -31.89 -17.55
CA THR A 441 22.67 -33.13 -17.49
C THR A 441 21.17 -32.90 -17.33
N CYS A 442 20.38 -33.90 -17.74
CA CYS A 442 18.97 -34.03 -17.40
C CYS A 442 18.81 -35.03 -16.25
N LEU A 443 17.91 -34.74 -15.32
CA LEU A 443 17.59 -35.63 -14.19
C LEU A 443 16.83 -36.89 -14.63
N GLN A 444 16.38 -36.95 -15.92
CA GLN A 444 15.68 -38.07 -16.54
C GLN A 444 14.53 -38.62 -15.68
N HIS A 445 13.62 -37.70 -15.27
CA HIS A 445 12.44 -38.04 -14.46
C HIS A 445 11.45 -38.97 -15.18
N GLY A 446 11.80 -40.24 -15.28
CA GLY A 446 10.96 -41.28 -15.89
C GLY A 446 10.93 -41.28 -17.44
N HIS A 447 11.91 -40.63 -18.11
CA HIS A 447 12.04 -40.62 -19.56
C HIS A 447 13.49 -40.79 -20.04
N SER A 448 13.64 -41.28 -21.23
CA SER A 448 14.92 -41.37 -21.99
C SER A 448 14.62 -41.54 -23.48
N GLY A 449 15.62 -41.25 -24.36
CA GLY A 449 15.45 -41.37 -25.80
C GLY A 449 14.68 -40.18 -26.41
N PRO A 450 14.03 -40.39 -27.57
CA PRO A 450 13.30 -39.35 -28.28
C PRO A 450 12.10 -38.84 -27.51
N ILE A 451 12.02 -37.51 -27.29
CA ILE A 451 10.95 -36.87 -26.55
C ILE A 451 10.45 -35.64 -27.31
N ALA A 452 9.13 -35.46 -27.43
CA ALA A 452 8.50 -34.30 -28.06
C ALA A 452 8.17 -33.21 -27.01
N VAL A 453 7.78 -32.01 -27.47
CA VAL A 453 7.63 -30.83 -26.62
C VAL A 453 6.66 -31.03 -25.44
N SER A 454 5.50 -31.66 -25.66
CA SER A 454 4.50 -31.89 -24.62
C SER A 454 5.03 -32.83 -23.53
N ASP A 455 5.67 -33.94 -23.91
CA ASP A 455 6.30 -34.83 -22.95
C ASP A 455 7.55 -34.22 -22.31
N ALA A 456 8.30 -33.38 -23.04
CA ALA A 456 9.42 -32.63 -22.47
C ALA A 456 8.98 -31.64 -21.40
N LEU A 457 7.82 -30.99 -21.52
CA LEU A 457 7.20 -30.16 -20.50
C LEU A 457 6.70 -31.00 -19.32
N LYS A 458 6.01 -32.11 -19.61
CA LYS A 458 5.50 -33.07 -18.62
C LYS A 458 6.60 -33.56 -17.68
N TYR A 459 7.67 -34.07 -18.23
CA TYR A 459 8.80 -34.61 -17.47
C TYR A 459 9.87 -33.58 -17.13
N SER A 460 9.67 -32.32 -17.55
CA SER A 460 10.64 -31.23 -17.37
C SER A 460 12.04 -31.54 -17.94
N CYS A 461 12.12 -32.15 -19.12
CA CYS A 461 13.36 -32.57 -19.77
C CYS A 461 14.29 -31.38 -20.04
N ASN A 462 15.45 -31.34 -19.39
CA ASN A 462 16.41 -30.26 -19.60
C ASN A 462 17.05 -30.33 -20.98
N ILE A 463 17.40 -31.56 -21.49
CA ILE A 463 18.10 -31.71 -22.75
C ILE A 463 17.25 -31.24 -23.94
N PHE A 464 15.93 -31.51 -23.91
CA PHE A 464 15.03 -30.96 -24.92
C PHE A 464 15.12 -29.43 -24.98
N PHE A 465 15.08 -28.78 -23.82
CA PHE A 465 15.08 -27.31 -23.75
C PHE A 465 16.47 -26.71 -23.95
N TYR A 466 17.56 -27.41 -23.66
CA TYR A 466 18.92 -27.02 -24.08
C TYR A 466 19.03 -26.96 -25.57
N ASP A 467 18.63 -28.04 -26.26
CA ASP A 467 18.67 -28.12 -27.73
C ASP A 467 17.77 -27.09 -28.38
N THR A 468 16.52 -27.03 -27.97
CA THR A 468 15.55 -26.07 -28.49
C THR A 468 16.01 -24.63 -28.27
N GLY A 469 16.48 -24.29 -27.06
CA GLY A 469 16.97 -22.95 -26.75
C GLY A 469 18.18 -22.51 -27.54
N VAL A 470 19.17 -23.42 -27.72
CA VAL A 470 20.34 -23.14 -28.58
C VAL A 470 19.94 -22.91 -30.02
N ARG A 471 19.04 -23.74 -30.56
CA ARG A 471 18.58 -23.62 -31.95
C ARG A 471 17.69 -22.40 -32.17
N THR A 472 16.88 -22.02 -31.20
CA THR A 472 16.00 -20.82 -31.24
C THR A 472 16.80 -19.54 -31.09
N GLY A 473 17.85 -19.56 -30.26
CA GLY A 473 18.68 -18.41 -29.94
C GLY A 473 18.15 -17.60 -28.76
N LEU A 474 19.10 -17.09 -27.95
CA LEU A 474 18.86 -16.36 -26.70
C LEU A 474 17.90 -15.16 -26.89
N GLU A 475 18.16 -14.32 -27.89
CA GLU A 475 17.36 -13.12 -28.12
C GLU A 475 15.91 -13.48 -28.54
N THR A 476 15.70 -14.52 -29.32
CA THR A 476 14.36 -14.93 -29.76
C THR A 476 13.51 -15.45 -28.60
N TYR A 477 14.05 -16.33 -27.76
CA TYR A 477 13.25 -16.82 -26.63
C TYR A 477 13.10 -15.78 -25.50
N ASN A 478 14.05 -14.86 -25.35
CA ASN A 478 13.90 -13.71 -24.46
C ASN A 478 12.78 -12.78 -24.93
N ALA A 479 12.75 -12.43 -26.20
CA ALA A 479 11.67 -11.62 -26.78
C ALA A 479 10.29 -12.28 -26.58
N MET A 480 10.20 -13.60 -26.74
CA MET A 480 8.98 -14.36 -26.48
C MET A 480 8.60 -14.33 -25.00
N ALA A 481 9.56 -14.50 -24.08
CA ALA A 481 9.34 -14.41 -22.63
C ALA A 481 8.79 -13.03 -22.22
N GLN A 482 9.31 -11.95 -22.80
CA GLN A 482 8.80 -10.59 -22.57
C GLN A 482 7.39 -10.40 -23.11
N ARG A 483 7.08 -10.89 -24.29
CA ARG A 483 5.72 -10.87 -24.84
C ARG A 483 4.73 -11.64 -23.97
N LEU A 484 5.16 -12.72 -23.35
CA LEU A 484 4.38 -13.51 -22.41
C LEU A 484 4.25 -12.85 -21.02
N GLY A 485 4.99 -11.75 -20.73
CA GLY A 485 4.88 -10.98 -19.49
C GLY A 485 6.04 -11.15 -18.51
N LEU A 486 7.13 -11.84 -18.88
CA LEU A 486 8.32 -11.99 -18.03
C LEU A 486 9.33 -10.88 -18.27
N ALA A 487 9.96 -10.38 -17.20
CA ALA A 487 10.94 -9.29 -17.22
C ALA A 487 10.44 -8.01 -17.94
N VAL A 488 9.18 -7.71 -17.78
CA VAL A 488 8.51 -6.46 -18.19
C VAL A 488 7.57 -6.03 -17.08
N GLN A 489 7.21 -4.75 -17.03
CA GLN A 489 6.16 -4.29 -16.11
C GLN A 489 4.81 -4.91 -16.51
N THR A 490 4.08 -5.37 -15.51
CA THR A 490 2.77 -5.99 -15.71
C THR A 490 1.64 -4.98 -15.79
N GLY A 491 1.87 -3.79 -15.20
CA GLY A 491 0.93 -2.67 -15.15
C GLY A 491 0.18 -2.53 -13.83
N VAL A 492 0.52 -3.35 -12.83
CA VAL A 492 -0.07 -3.22 -11.48
C VAL A 492 0.20 -1.83 -10.90
N GLU A 493 -0.78 -1.24 -10.25
CA GLU A 493 -0.78 0.17 -9.83
C GLU A 493 0.24 0.49 -8.76
N VAL A 494 0.53 -0.47 -7.88
CA VAL A 494 1.59 -0.33 -6.89
C VAL A 494 2.94 -0.66 -7.49
N GLY A 495 4.02 -0.08 -6.98
CA GLY A 495 5.36 -0.25 -7.55
C GLY A 495 5.78 -1.72 -7.63
N GLU A 496 6.27 -2.12 -8.80
CA GLU A 496 6.78 -3.46 -9.09
C GLU A 496 8.21 -3.43 -9.62
N SER A 497 8.98 -4.50 -9.38
CA SER A 497 10.31 -4.70 -9.96
C SER A 497 10.18 -5.31 -11.36
N THR A 498 10.91 -4.75 -12.34
CA THR A 498 10.85 -5.23 -13.72
C THR A 498 11.53 -6.59 -13.90
N GLY A 499 12.53 -6.92 -13.07
CA GLY A 499 13.37 -8.09 -13.32
C GLY A 499 14.24 -7.94 -14.56
N TRP A 500 14.88 -9.03 -14.98
CA TRP A 500 15.73 -9.06 -16.19
C TRP A 500 15.91 -10.49 -16.70
N LEU A 501 16.24 -10.61 -17.97
CA LEU A 501 16.61 -11.85 -18.64
C LEU A 501 18.12 -11.88 -18.87
N THR A 502 18.69 -13.08 -18.93
CA THR A 502 20.11 -13.27 -19.32
C THR A 502 20.36 -12.71 -20.72
N THR A 503 21.40 -11.89 -20.90
CA THR A 503 21.74 -11.27 -22.16
C THR A 503 23.23 -11.41 -22.47
N PRO A 504 23.68 -11.26 -23.73
CA PRO A 504 25.11 -11.22 -24.09
C PRO A 504 25.86 -10.04 -23.47
N GLN A 505 25.16 -9.02 -22.96
CA GLN A 505 25.72 -7.85 -22.31
C GLN A 505 25.99 -8.05 -20.81
N ASP A 506 25.58 -9.18 -20.25
CA ASP A 506 25.84 -9.49 -18.82
C ASP A 506 27.36 -9.60 -18.58
N GLU A 507 27.84 -9.03 -17.46
CA GLU A 507 29.26 -8.87 -17.16
C GLU A 507 30.10 -10.15 -17.28
N ASN A 508 29.54 -11.30 -16.89
CA ASN A 508 30.23 -12.61 -16.94
C ASN A 508 29.58 -13.54 -17.99
N PHE A 509 29.10 -12.99 -19.09
CA PHE A 509 28.45 -13.80 -20.13
C PHE A 509 29.41 -14.80 -20.76
N THR A 510 28.97 -16.03 -20.83
CA THR A 510 29.62 -17.12 -21.58
C THR A 510 28.57 -17.86 -22.40
N SER A 511 29.01 -18.56 -23.48
CA SER A 511 28.10 -19.31 -24.30
C SER A 511 27.31 -20.39 -23.54
N SER A 512 27.84 -20.90 -22.43
CA SER A 512 27.14 -21.87 -21.57
C SER A 512 25.90 -21.27 -20.91
N LEU A 513 25.82 -19.93 -20.73
CA LEU A 513 24.66 -19.27 -20.16
C LEU A 513 23.45 -19.32 -21.10
N ILE A 514 23.65 -19.43 -22.41
CA ILE A 514 22.55 -19.65 -23.38
C ILE A 514 21.79 -20.94 -23.05
N VAL A 515 22.54 -22.00 -22.75
CA VAL A 515 21.97 -23.30 -22.39
C VAL A 515 21.26 -23.25 -21.04
N GLN A 516 21.86 -22.58 -20.05
CA GLN A 516 21.28 -22.44 -18.72
C GLN A 516 20.02 -21.55 -18.74
N ALA A 517 20.06 -20.45 -19.47
CA ALA A 517 18.93 -19.53 -19.60
C ALA A 517 17.71 -20.20 -20.26
N ALA A 518 17.93 -21.12 -21.19
CA ALA A 518 16.86 -21.89 -21.84
C ALA A 518 16.01 -22.75 -20.86
N ILE A 519 16.51 -22.99 -19.66
CA ILE A 519 15.76 -23.66 -18.57
C ILE A 519 15.44 -22.72 -17.42
N GLY A 520 15.53 -21.40 -17.65
CA GLY A 520 15.22 -20.37 -16.66
C GLY A 520 16.23 -20.27 -15.52
N GLN A 521 17.49 -20.59 -15.80
CA GLN A 521 18.63 -20.42 -14.90
C GLN A 521 19.51 -19.24 -15.38
N ALA A 522 20.78 -19.23 -15.02
CA ALA A 522 21.71 -18.15 -15.29
C ALA A 522 21.29 -16.84 -14.57
N ASN A 523 21.36 -15.71 -15.26
CA ASN A 523 21.10 -14.40 -14.66
C ASN A 523 19.60 -13.98 -14.73
N THR A 524 18.71 -14.87 -15.17
CA THR A 524 17.28 -14.56 -15.33
C THR A 524 16.59 -14.42 -13.98
N MET A 525 15.95 -13.26 -13.74
CA MET A 525 15.21 -12.90 -12.53
C MET A 525 13.86 -12.31 -12.90
N VAL A 526 12.78 -12.83 -12.28
CA VAL A 526 11.40 -12.39 -12.50
C VAL A 526 10.65 -12.30 -11.19
N THR A 527 9.54 -11.56 -11.17
CA THR A 527 8.68 -11.45 -9.99
C THR A 527 7.52 -12.47 -10.03
N PRO A 528 6.91 -12.80 -8.89
CA PRO A 528 5.72 -13.66 -8.84
C PRO A 528 4.54 -13.10 -9.64
N VAL A 529 4.32 -11.78 -9.66
CA VAL A 529 3.25 -11.18 -10.47
C VAL A 529 3.50 -11.36 -11.96
N GLN A 530 4.75 -11.26 -12.41
CA GLN A 530 5.11 -11.59 -13.81
C GLN A 530 4.88 -13.05 -14.12
N LEU A 531 5.20 -13.98 -13.22
CA LEU A 531 4.92 -15.41 -13.39
C LEU A 531 3.41 -15.70 -13.47
N ALA A 532 2.58 -14.98 -12.70
CA ALA A 532 1.12 -15.12 -12.78
C ALA A 532 0.57 -14.56 -14.11
N THR A 533 1.03 -13.38 -14.53
CA THR A 533 0.69 -12.78 -15.84
C THR A 533 1.09 -13.69 -16.98
N TYR A 534 2.28 -14.27 -16.91
CA TYR A 534 2.79 -15.26 -17.85
C TYR A 534 1.89 -16.52 -17.94
N ALA A 535 1.49 -17.06 -16.78
CA ALA A 535 0.58 -18.21 -16.73
C ALA A 535 -0.80 -17.86 -17.33
N ALA A 536 -1.34 -16.68 -17.01
CA ALA A 536 -2.59 -16.18 -17.57
C ALA A 536 -2.50 -15.99 -19.10
N THR A 537 -1.38 -15.48 -19.61
CA THR A 537 -1.14 -15.31 -21.07
C THR A 537 -1.12 -16.65 -21.80
N ILE A 538 -0.50 -17.69 -21.19
CA ILE A 538 -0.52 -19.04 -21.77
C ILE A 538 -1.95 -19.61 -21.74
N ALA A 539 -2.67 -19.46 -20.64
CA ALA A 539 -4.07 -19.88 -20.50
C ALA A 539 -4.98 -19.21 -21.56
N ASN A 540 -4.74 -17.95 -21.86
CA ASN A 540 -5.43 -17.17 -22.91
C ASN A 540 -4.88 -17.39 -24.33
N LYS A 541 -4.09 -18.44 -24.53
CA LYS A 541 -3.53 -18.76 -25.87
C LYS A 541 -2.78 -17.60 -26.53
N GLY A 542 -2.04 -16.82 -25.70
CA GLY A 542 -1.20 -15.73 -26.17
C GLY A 542 -1.79 -14.32 -26.03
N VAL A 543 -2.99 -14.17 -25.50
CA VAL A 543 -3.54 -12.84 -25.17
C VAL A 543 -3.10 -12.42 -23.77
N ARG A 544 -2.33 -11.34 -23.68
CA ARG A 544 -1.85 -10.77 -22.42
C ARG A 544 -2.64 -9.55 -22.05
N TYR A 545 -3.30 -9.60 -20.91
CA TYR A 545 -3.95 -8.44 -20.30
C TYR A 545 -2.98 -7.67 -19.39
N ARG A 546 -3.24 -6.37 -19.25
CA ARG A 546 -2.63 -5.54 -18.21
C ARG A 546 -3.08 -6.06 -16.85
N THR A 547 -2.12 -6.34 -15.97
CA THR A 547 -2.42 -6.71 -14.59
C THR A 547 -2.84 -5.47 -13.80
N HIS A 548 -3.94 -5.56 -13.04
CA HIS A 548 -4.49 -4.47 -12.27
C HIS A 548 -5.16 -4.98 -10.99
N MET A 549 -5.28 -4.11 -10.00
CA MET A 549 -5.95 -4.39 -8.73
C MET A 549 -7.19 -3.52 -8.50
N VAL A 550 -7.27 -2.37 -9.17
CA VAL A 550 -8.39 -1.44 -9.02
C VAL A 550 -9.44 -1.75 -10.07
N ALA A 551 -10.67 -2.00 -9.62
CA ALA A 551 -11.84 -2.22 -10.45
C ALA A 551 -12.55 -0.91 -10.79
N GLY A 552 -12.38 0.15 -9.97
CA GLY A 552 -13.01 1.44 -10.21
C GLY A 552 -13.06 2.33 -8.99
N PHE A 553 -13.81 3.43 -9.12
CA PHE A 553 -14.01 4.45 -8.09
C PHE A 553 -15.49 4.76 -7.93
N ARG A 554 -15.92 4.98 -6.68
CA ARG A 554 -17.27 5.42 -6.37
C ARG A 554 -17.28 6.63 -5.44
N ASP A 555 -18.34 7.43 -5.52
CA ASP A 555 -18.59 8.48 -4.54
C ASP A 555 -18.88 7.87 -3.17
N THR A 556 -18.15 8.31 -2.15
CA THR A 556 -18.26 7.75 -0.79
C THR A 556 -19.60 8.05 -0.13
N ASN A 557 -20.25 9.19 -0.44
CA ASN A 557 -21.52 9.59 0.16
C ASN A 557 -22.73 8.93 -0.51
N THR A 558 -22.72 8.90 -1.85
CA THR A 558 -23.89 8.44 -2.64
C THR A 558 -23.77 6.97 -3.05
N GLY A 559 -22.58 6.41 -3.06
CA GLY A 559 -22.29 5.07 -3.57
C GLY A 559 -22.32 4.98 -5.11
N GLU A 560 -22.49 6.10 -5.82
CA GLU A 560 -22.50 6.14 -7.29
C GLU A 560 -21.14 5.78 -7.86
N ILE A 561 -21.11 4.92 -8.88
CA ILE A 561 -19.88 4.56 -9.59
C ILE A 561 -19.46 5.75 -10.46
N LEU A 562 -18.29 6.30 -10.18
CA LEU A 562 -17.72 7.42 -10.91
C LEU A 562 -16.89 6.97 -12.11
N GLU A 563 -16.20 5.86 -11.96
CA GLU A 563 -15.27 5.33 -12.96
C GLU A 563 -15.12 3.83 -12.79
N THR A 564 -15.07 3.07 -13.88
CA THR A 564 -14.72 1.66 -13.94
C THR A 564 -13.40 1.48 -14.69
N VAL A 565 -12.59 0.51 -14.26
CA VAL A 565 -11.36 0.14 -14.95
C VAL A 565 -11.65 -1.07 -15.83
N ASP A 566 -11.67 -0.86 -17.14
CA ASP A 566 -11.89 -1.94 -18.10
C ASP A 566 -10.60 -2.74 -18.34
N PRO A 567 -10.72 -4.07 -18.61
CA PRO A 567 -9.57 -4.89 -18.98
C PRO A 567 -8.88 -4.38 -20.26
N VAL A 568 -7.55 -4.24 -20.20
CA VAL A 568 -6.74 -3.76 -21.33
C VAL A 568 -5.88 -4.89 -21.88
N VAL A 569 -6.00 -5.19 -23.16
CA VAL A 569 -5.10 -6.12 -23.86
C VAL A 569 -3.79 -5.40 -24.17
N GLU A 570 -2.68 -5.88 -23.59
CA GLU A 570 -1.34 -5.32 -23.77
C GLU A 570 -0.59 -5.93 -24.97
N ASP A 571 -0.76 -7.24 -25.20
CA ASP A 571 -0.14 -7.94 -26.32
C ASP A 571 -1.02 -9.11 -26.79
N THR A 572 -0.88 -9.47 -28.06
CA THR A 572 -1.53 -10.65 -28.65
C THR A 572 -0.52 -11.41 -29.51
N ILE A 573 -0.20 -12.61 -29.05
CA ILE A 573 0.68 -13.55 -29.78
C ILE A 573 -0.19 -14.41 -30.69
N VAL A 574 -0.06 -14.21 -31.99
CA VAL A 574 -0.83 -15.00 -32.95
C VAL A 574 -0.24 -16.41 -33.03
N ASP A 575 -1.07 -17.42 -32.75
CA ASP A 575 -0.71 -18.84 -32.87
C ASP A 575 -1.46 -19.47 -34.06
N ASN A 576 -0.75 -19.73 -35.14
CA ASN A 576 -1.25 -20.41 -36.33
C ASN A 576 -0.67 -21.82 -36.51
N VAL A 577 0.06 -22.34 -35.51
CA VAL A 577 0.76 -23.63 -35.51
C VAL A 577 0.38 -24.55 -34.38
N GLY A 578 -0.53 -24.14 -33.49
CA GLY A 578 -0.96 -24.92 -32.32
C GLY A 578 0.13 -24.98 -31.24
N ALA A 579 0.92 -23.92 -31.09
CA ALA A 579 2.00 -23.85 -30.09
C ALA A 579 1.45 -23.88 -28.67
N PHE A 580 0.43 -23.06 -28.38
CA PHE A 580 -0.16 -23.00 -27.05
C PHE A 580 -0.91 -24.29 -26.71
N ASP A 581 -1.51 -24.99 -27.68
CA ASP A 581 -2.14 -26.29 -27.43
C ASP A 581 -1.10 -27.36 -27.05
N ALA A 582 0.04 -27.40 -27.76
CA ALA A 582 1.12 -28.31 -27.41
C ALA A 582 1.74 -28.03 -26.04
N ILE A 583 1.88 -26.77 -25.64
CA ILE A 583 2.34 -26.33 -24.35
C ILE A 583 1.33 -26.72 -23.27
N GLU A 584 0.06 -26.44 -23.44
CA GLU A 584 -1.01 -26.81 -22.54
C GLU A 584 -1.07 -28.31 -22.27
N GLN A 585 -1.04 -29.13 -23.32
CA GLN A 585 -0.98 -30.59 -23.17
C GLN A 585 0.22 -31.04 -22.36
N GLY A 586 1.38 -30.40 -22.49
CA GLY A 586 2.55 -30.64 -21.69
C GLY A 586 2.36 -30.25 -20.22
N MET A 587 1.72 -29.10 -19.95
CA MET A 587 1.42 -28.61 -18.61
C MET A 587 0.32 -29.44 -17.91
N ILE A 588 -0.70 -29.93 -18.64
CA ILE A 588 -1.66 -30.93 -18.16
C ILE A 588 -0.94 -32.22 -17.76
N GLY A 589 -0.04 -32.69 -18.62
CA GLY A 589 0.81 -33.83 -18.34
C GLY A 589 1.64 -33.65 -17.07
N ALA A 590 2.22 -32.46 -16.87
CA ALA A 590 2.98 -32.13 -15.67
C ALA A 590 2.10 -32.07 -14.41
N ALA A 591 0.87 -31.57 -14.50
CA ALA A 591 -0.09 -31.59 -13.40
C ALA A 591 -0.39 -33.02 -12.95
N LYS A 592 -0.64 -33.94 -13.90
CA LYS A 592 -0.86 -35.36 -13.61
C LYS A 592 0.38 -36.08 -13.08
N TYR A 593 1.57 -35.58 -13.40
CA TYR A 593 2.83 -36.13 -12.94
C TYR A 593 3.26 -35.61 -11.56
N THR A 594 2.76 -34.45 -11.16
CA THR A 594 3.05 -33.81 -9.85
C THR A 594 2.10 -34.37 -8.79
N SER A 595 2.64 -35.00 -7.75
CA SER A 595 1.87 -35.73 -6.73
C SER A 595 0.70 -34.94 -6.13
N ALA A 596 0.93 -33.67 -5.77
CA ALA A 596 -0.10 -32.83 -5.15
C ALA A 596 -1.29 -32.55 -6.09
N THR A 597 -1.04 -32.40 -7.39
CA THR A 597 -2.05 -32.01 -8.39
C THR A 597 -2.62 -33.14 -9.21
N SER A 598 -2.05 -34.37 -9.08
CA SER A 598 -2.33 -35.51 -9.96
C SER A 598 -3.79 -35.98 -9.95
N ASN A 599 -4.50 -35.80 -8.84
CA ASN A 599 -5.88 -36.23 -8.64
C ASN A 599 -6.86 -35.06 -8.48
N TYR A 600 -6.48 -33.84 -8.94
CA TYR A 600 -7.37 -32.70 -8.85
C TYR A 600 -8.65 -32.92 -9.69
N PRO A 601 -9.85 -32.55 -9.18
CA PRO A 601 -11.12 -32.88 -9.85
C PRO A 601 -11.31 -32.23 -11.22
N TYR A 602 -10.73 -31.06 -11.45
CA TYR A 602 -10.75 -30.36 -12.74
C TYR A 602 -9.45 -30.60 -13.50
N THR A 603 -9.49 -30.49 -14.83
CA THR A 603 -8.26 -30.46 -15.63
C THR A 603 -7.53 -29.15 -15.39
N ILE A 604 -6.34 -29.22 -14.82
CA ILE A 604 -5.48 -28.07 -14.56
C ILE A 604 -4.16 -28.21 -15.29
N ALA A 605 -3.56 -27.08 -15.65
CA ALA A 605 -2.24 -26.99 -16.23
C ALA A 605 -1.24 -26.47 -15.20
N VAL A 606 -0.09 -27.15 -15.05
CA VAL A 606 0.92 -26.81 -14.05
C VAL A 606 2.32 -26.88 -14.63
N LYS A 607 3.20 -25.99 -14.20
CA LYS A 607 4.65 -26.15 -14.40
C LYS A 607 5.41 -25.77 -13.14
N THR A 608 6.17 -26.72 -12.60
CA THR A 608 7.05 -26.53 -11.44
C THR A 608 8.44 -26.09 -11.87
N GLY A 609 9.08 -25.25 -11.05
CA GLY A 609 10.47 -24.84 -11.15
C GLY A 609 11.22 -25.12 -9.84
N SER A 610 12.48 -25.51 -9.95
CA SER A 610 13.36 -25.74 -8.80
C SER A 610 14.72 -25.09 -9.11
N PRO A 611 14.76 -23.74 -9.14
CA PRO A 611 15.99 -23.03 -9.46
C PRO A 611 17.02 -23.23 -8.34
N GLN A 612 18.27 -23.43 -8.74
CA GLN A 612 19.40 -23.47 -7.82
C GLN A 612 19.72 -22.05 -7.36
N ARG A 613 19.94 -21.86 -6.07
CA ARG A 613 20.47 -20.59 -5.53
C ARG A 613 21.99 -20.56 -5.64
N ALA A 614 22.53 -19.41 -6.01
CA ALA A 614 23.98 -19.18 -6.00
C ALA A 614 24.52 -18.90 -4.57
N GLU A 615 23.63 -18.52 -3.64
CA GLU A 615 23.97 -18.12 -2.28
C GLU A 615 24.19 -19.33 -1.37
N THR A 616 25.14 -19.19 -0.46
CA THR A 616 25.42 -20.14 0.62
C THR A 616 24.62 -19.75 1.86
N TYR A 617 23.82 -20.65 2.41
CA TYR A 617 23.15 -20.44 3.70
C TYR A 617 24.18 -20.54 4.83
N GLY A 618 24.46 -19.42 5.51
CA GLY A 618 25.40 -19.34 6.61
C GLY A 618 26.86 -19.49 6.21
N THR A 619 27.76 -19.03 7.06
CA THR A 619 29.20 -19.11 6.85
C THR A 619 29.68 -20.56 6.82
N GLY A 620 30.06 -21.06 5.64
CA GLY A 620 30.93 -22.24 5.50
C GLY A 620 30.28 -23.57 5.09
N ARG A 621 29.00 -23.62 4.69
CA ARG A 621 28.41 -24.85 4.14
C ARG A 621 28.26 -24.74 2.62
N GLY A 622 28.91 -25.62 1.90
CA GLY A 622 28.94 -25.66 0.44
C GLY A 622 27.57 -25.82 -0.20
N ARG A 623 27.51 -25.52 -1.49
CA ARG A 623 26.35 -25.53 -2.42
C ARG A 623 25.54 -26.85 -2.41
N ALA A 624 24.90 -27.22 -1.33
CA ALA A 624 24.07 -28.41 -1.31
C ALA A 624 22.60 -28.00 -1.34
N ASN A 625 21.96 -28.18 -2.50
CA ASN A 625 20.50 -28.34 -2.74
C ASN A 625 19.53 -27.35 -2.10
N TYR A 626 19.94 -26.14 -1.82
CA TYR A 626 19.03 -25.08 -1.36
C TYR A 626 18.29 -24.44 -2.55
N ASN A 627 17.25 -25.09 -3.01
CA ASN A 627 16.47 -24.61 -4.12
C ASN A 627 15.24 -23.85 -3.62
N ASN A 628 14.89 -22.75 -4.30
CA ASN A 628 13.56 -22.20 -4.21
C ASN A 628 12.55 -23.13 -4.90
N GLY A 629 11.31 -23.10 -4.46
CA GLY A 629 10.21 -23.68 -5.20
C GLY A 629 9.51 -22.59 -6.00
N VAL A 630 9.23 -22.89 -7.25
CA VAL A 630 8.41 -22.04 -8.14
C VAL A 630 7.32 -22.90 -8.73
N ILE A 631 6.11 -22.41 -8.82
CA ILE A 631 5.01 -23.03 -9.54
C ILE A 631 4.21 -21.98 -10.29
N VAL A 632 3.84 -22.31 -11.51
CA VAL A 632 2.80 -21.61 -12.27
C VAL A 632 1.72 -22.63 -12.63
N ALA A 633 0.45 -22.22 -12.47
CA ALA A 633 -0.70 -23.08 -12.73
C ALA A 633 -1.87 -22.24 -13.26
N TYR A 634 -2.79 -22.87 -13.99
CA TYR A 634 -4.06 -22.26 -14.36
C TYR A 634 -5.14 -23.34 -14.53
N GLY A 635 -6.38 -22.94 -14.41
CA GLY A 635 -7.51 -23.83 -14.59
C GLY A 635 -8.89 -23.21 -14.39
N PRO A 636 -9.96 -24.00 -14.71
CA PRO A 636 -9.95 -25.24 -15.49
C PRO A 636 -9.42 -25.03 -16.90
N VAL A 637 -8.78 -26.02 -17.52
CA VAL A 637 -8.18 -25.84 -18.84
C VAL A 637 -9.24 -25.60 -19.92
N GLU A 638 -10.40 -26.20 -19.79
CA GLU A 638 -11.51 -26.10 -20.74
C GLU A 638 -12.11 -24.67 -20.80
N ASP A 639 -12.08 -23.96 -19.68
CA ASP A 639 -12.50 -22.56 -19.55
C ASP A 639 -11.65 -21.90 -18.45
N PRO A 640 -10.45 -21.43 -18.76
CA PRO A 640 -9.53 -20.90 -17.76
C PRO A 640 -10.13 -19.69 -17.05
N GLN A 641 -10.25 -19.77 -15.72
CA GLN A 641 -10.75 -18.70 -14.86
C GLN A 641 -9.63 -18.04 -14.08
N ILE A 642 -8.78 -18.83 -13.41
CA ILE A 642 -7.69 -18.29 -12.60
C ILE A 642 -6.32 -18.83 -13.03
N ALA A 643 -5.32 -17.95 -12.93
CA ALA A 643 -3.91 -18.27 -13.06
C ALA A 643 -3.19 -17.96 -11.76
N ILE A 644 -2.31 -18.87 -11.35
CA ILE A 644 -1.61 -18.86 -10.06
C ILE A 644 -0.12 -18.87 -10.31
N ALA A 645 0.63 -18.04 -9.60
CA ALA A 645 2.05 -18.19 -9.41
C ALA A 645 2.38 -18.22 -7.93
N ALA A 646 3.23 -19.16 -7.52
CA ALA A 646 3.76 -19.18 -6.16
C ALA A 646 5.27 -19.40 -6.17
N VAL A 647 5.94 -18.69 -5.27
CA VAL A 647 7.37 -18.86 -4.99
C VAL A 647 7.56 -19.03 -3.49
N VAL A 648 8.35 -20.03 -3.09
CA VAL A 648 8.75 -20.20 -1.68
C VAL A 648 10.27 -20.36 -1.63
N GLU A 649 10.90 -19.53 -0.86
CA GLU A 649 12.35 -19.53 -0.65
C GLU A 649 12.75 -20.76 0.17
N TRP A 650 13.90 -21.38 -0.15
CA TRP A 650 14.49 -22.51 0.55
C TRP A 650 13.59 -23.76 0.68
N SER A 651 12.58 -23.88 -0.18
CA SER A 651 11.58 -24.95 -0.11
C SER A 651 12.04 -26.31 -0.67
N GLY A 652 13.25 -26.39 -1.20
CA GLY A 652 13.79 -27.61 -1.81
C GLY A 652 13.31 -27.88 -3.23
N GLY A 653 12.34 -27.11 -3.75
CA GLY A 653 11.87 -27.18 -5.12
C GLY A 653 10.36 -27.06 -5.31
N GLY A 654 9.95 -26.90 -6.57
CA GLY A 654 8.56 -26.59 -6.93
C GLY A 654 7.55 -27.70 -6.59
N SER A 655 7.95 -28.96 -6.60
CA SER A 655 7.06 -30.07 -6.19
C SER A 655 6.67 -29.99 -4.71
N ASN A 656 7.55 -29.43 -3.87
CA ASN A 656 7.28 -29.27 -2.45
C ASN A 656 6.22 -28.21 -2.17
N ILE A 657 6.05 -27.23 -3.07
CA ILE A 657 5.08 -26.13 -2.92
C ILE A 657 3.82 -26.29 -3.77
N ALA A 658 3.72 -27.38 -4.55
CA ALA A 658 2.61 -27.59 -5.48
C ALA A 658 1.24 -27.69 -4.77
N GLN A 659 1.23 -28.03 -3.48
CA GLN A 659 0.00 -28.03 -2.66
C GLN A 659 -0.64 -26.65 -2.57
N ILE A 660 0.17 -25.56 -2.61
CA ILE A 660 -0.38 -24.18 -2.61
C ILE A 660 -1.36 -23.98 -3.76
N ALA A 661 -1.02 -24.46 -4.97
CA ALA A 661 -1.93 -24.32 -6.11
C ALA A 661 -3.25 -25.08 -5.90
N VAL A 662 -3.18 -26.28 -5.29
CA VAL A 662 -4.38 -27.08 -4.95
C VAL A 662 -5.24 -26.36 -3.92
N ASP A 663 -4.64 -25.81 -2.87
CA ASP A 663 -5.36 -25.11 -1.81
C ASP A 663 -6.02 -23.84 -2.36
N VAL A 664 -5.32 -23.09 -3.22
CA VAL A 664 -5.87 -21.90 -3.90
C VAL A 664 -7.01 -22.28 -4.85
N PHE A 665 -6.87 -23.34 -5.64
CA PHE A 665 -7.97 -23.82 -6.49
C PHE A 665 -9.18 -24.28 -5.66
N ASN A 666 -8.95 -24.94 -4.52
CA ASN A 666 -10.02 -25.36 -3.63
C ASN A 666 -10.75 -24.15 -3.04
N ALA A 667 -10.02 -23.15 -2.53
CA ALA A 667 -10.62 -21.94 -2.03
C ALA A 667 -11.45 -21.21 -3.09
N TYR A 668 -10.98 -21.18 -4.34
CA TYR A 668 -11.70 -20.51 -5.41
C TYR A 668 -12.95 -21.30 -5.88
N PHE A 669 -12.83 -22.61 -6.12
CA PHE A 669 -13.90 -23.37 -6.77
C PHE A 669 -14.91 -24.00 -5.80
N PHE A 670 -14.50 -24.26 -4.55
CA PHE A 670 -15.34 -25.02 -3.60
C PHE A 670 -15.78 -24.17 -2.40
N ASP A 671 -14.96 -23.24 -1.92
CA ASP A 671 -15.30 -22.47 -0.72
C ASP A 671 -16.14 -21.22 -1.03
N GLN A 672 -16.02 -20.63 -2.23
CA GLN A 672 -16.88 -19.52 -2.68
C GLN A 672 -18.37 -19.88 -2.80
N SER A 673 -18.71 -21.17 -2.93
CA SER A 673 -20.12 -21.60 -2.96
C SER A 673 -20.89 -21.23 -1.68
N ASN A 674 -20.20 -21.04 -0.56
CA ASN A 674 -20.80 -20.60 0.71
C ASN A 674 -20.99 -19.08 0.77
N SER A 675 -20.14 -18.28 0.12
CA SER A 675 -20.25 -16.82 0.10
C SER A 675 -21.36 -16.32 -0.85
N LEU A 676 -21.55 -16.96 -1.99
CA LEU A 676 -22.62 -16.65 -2.93
C LEU A 676 -24.02 -17.02 -2.36
N ASN A 677 -24.11 -18.09 -1.57
CA ASN A 677 -25.35 -18.47 -0.91
C ASN A 677 -25.73 -17.54 0.26
N SER A 678 -24.75 -16.91 0.91
CA SER A 678 -25.02 -15.91 1.95
C SER A 678 -25.46 -14.56 1.39
N GLN A 679 -25.04 -14.21 0.17
CA GLN A 679 -25.47 -12.98 -0.50
C GLN A 679 -26.89 -13.08 -1.09
N ALA A 680 -27.31 -14.27 -1.56
CA ALA A 680 -28.65 -14.47 -2.08
C ALA A 680 -29.77 -14.32 -0.99
N ALA A 681 -29.40 -14.36 0.28
CA ALA A 681 -30.33 -14.18 1.41
C ALA A 681 -30.48 -12.71 1.86
N GLY A 682 -29.73 -11.76 1.34
CA GLY A 682 -29.66 -10.35 1.81
C GLY A 682 -29.91 -9.26 0.77
N THR A 683 -29.93 -9.55 -0.51
CA THR A 683 -30.13 -8.52 -1.55
C THR A 683 -31.58 -8.42 -2.01
N LEU A 684 -32.33 -7.56 -1.34
CA LEU A 684 -33.38 -6.78 -1.99
C LEU A 684 -32.68 -5.65 -2.75
N LEU A 685 -32.35 -5.86 -4.03
CA LEU A 685 -32.09 -4.77 -4.96
C LEU A 685 -33.37 -4.46 -5.72
N PRO A 686 -33.68 -3.17 -5.92
CA PRO A 686 -34.85 -2.75 -6.70
C PRO A 686 -34.67 -3.03 -8.17
#